data_7664bab7f31b336b222c339d8993cc62
#
_entry.id   7664bab7f31b336b222c339d8993cc62
#
_cell.length_a   1.000
_cell.length_b   1.000
_cell.length_c   1.000
_cell.angle_alpha   90.00
_cell.angle_beta   90.00
_cell.angle_gamma   90.00
#
_symmetry.space_group_name_H-M   'P 1'
#
loop_
_entity.id
_entity.type
_entity.pdbx_description
1 polymer ?
#
loop_
_entity_poly.entity_id
_entity_poly.type
_entity_poly.pdbx_seq_one_letter_code
_entity_poly.pdbx_strand_id
1 'polypeptide(L)'
;MASSLSYPSPLIPPQQHDGCARVRVLQRLSHNFDRARTDVAIGHRLLSYPDPSSALAFFLSLPYIPTTPFPYNALLRTLYRSRAHHDVLSAYALLRSRSVTCDRFSLPLALRSASALTYIPVGLDAHSLAIKTCLSSSLSIVTALVDFYCSCGLPFYARQLFNRAHPRDVVLWNTMITGLVKCGQFHDAQDLFDQMPERNISSWNTLIDMHCKMGNIDRARILFDEMPERDVISWNTMISGYAKMSDCDAARELFDVMPSRDSVSWNAMITSCVHSRRFHEALSLFRMMQSEGARADGMTVVALLLACTHLGALDLGKWMHRYIRRYKIKMDVFVTTALINMYGKCGSIDDAHKVFDLSTNKDVFLCATMIEVSAMYGRVEEVFEVFDSMRSAGIKPNDVTFVGLLKACAHVGLVETGMKYFDIMMRDFGLTPKMEHYGCMVDLFGKAGRLDEAFELIRSMPMEPSPVVWSTLLSACNIHSNVSLAEEVACHLIELEPENCANYILLANIYSKANKWDKAAKTRTLMKEKGVVKTPGCSLIEVNNRVHEFFAGDRDHPRGEEIYEMLNNMAVKLKRLGYEPCMFSALHDVDREGKEQALLHHSEKLALAFGLITTEKGSAVRIVKNLRVCDDCHLFLKLASKCYGRKIILRDYHRFHHFSDGSCSCSDYW
;
A
#
# COMPACT_ATOMS: atom_id res chain seq x y z
N MET A 1 -34.12 21.24 -34.38
CA MET A 1 -33.01 21.15 -35.33
C MET A 1 -32.27 19.87 -35.03
N ALA A 2 -32.47 18.85 -35.83
CA ALA A 2 -31.85 17.54 -35.69
C ALA A 2 -30.50 17.59 -36.44
N SER A 3 -29.41 17.56 -35.73
CA SER A 3 -28.08 17.36 -36.30
C SER A 3 -27.76 15.88 -36.29
N SER A 4 -27.69 15.32 -37.49
CA SER A 4 -27.26 13.96 -37.79
C SER A 4 -25.81 13.76 -37.33
N LEU A 5 -25.61 12.98 -36.25
CA LEU A 5 -24.32 12.42 -35.86
C LEU A 5 -24.13 11.14 -36.66
N SER A 6 -23.35 11.22 -37.75
CA SER A 6 -22.78 10.07 -38.44
C SER A 6 -21.73 9.40 -37.55
N TYR A 7 -22.02 8.19 -37.06
CA TYR A 7 -21.07 7.36 -36.35
C TYR A 7 -20.06 6.75 -37.31
N PRO A 8 -18.76 6.82 -37.03
CA PRO A 8 -17.77 6.04 -37.78
C PRO A 8 -17.93 4.56 -37.42
N SER A 9 -17.86 3.71 -38.45
CA SER A 9 -17.76 2.25 -38.30
C SER A 9 -16.64 1.89 -37.32
N PRO A 10 -16.81 0.92 -36.41
CA PRO A 10 -15.80 0.55 -35.48
C PRO A 10 -14.61 -0.11 -36.19
N LEU A 11 -13.54 0.64 -36.36
CA LEU A 11 -12.22 0.09 -36.67
C LEU A 11 -11.73 -0.64 -35.41
N ILE A 12 -11.83 -1.97 -35.43
CA ILE A 12 -11.12 -2.86 -34.53
C ILE A 12 -9.63 -2.66 -34.80
N PRO A 13 -8.78 -2.24 -33.87
CA PRO A 13 -7.35 -2.24 -34.09
C PRO A 13 -6.88 -3.68 -34.30
N PRO A 14 -6.05 -3.97 -35.30
CA PRO A 14 -5.55 -5.30 -35.53
C PRO A 14 -4.51 -5.64 -34.47
N GLN A 15 -4.91 -6.27 -33.37
CA GLN A 15 -4.00 -7.11 -32.62
C GLN A 15 -3.83 -8.39 -33.45
N GLN A 16 -2.65 -8.47 -34.06
CA GLN A 16 -2.16 -9.68 -34.70
C GLN A 16 -2.06 -10.79 -33.62
N HIS A 17 -3.06 -11.62 -33.57
CA HIS A 17 -2.98 -12.96 -33.01
C HIS A 17 -3.78 -13.90 -33.92
N ASP A 18 -3.11 -14.90 -34.38
CA ASP A 18 -3.42 -16.14 -35.13
C ASP A 18 -4.88 -16.67 -35.19
N GLY A 19 -5.86 -15.96 -34.66
CA GLY A 19 -7.28 -16.35 -34.68
C GLY A 19 -7.92 -16.33 -36.09
N CYS A 20 -7.49 -15.42 -36.98
CA CYS A 20 -8.10 -15.25 -38.28
C CYS A 20 -7.73 -16.35 -39.32
N ALA A 21 -6.56 -16.97 -39.16
CA ALA A 21 -6.14 -18.09 -40.02
C ALA A 21 -6.88 -19.39 -39.65
N ARG A 22 -7.19 -19.62 -38.36
CA ARG A 22 -7.93 -20.80 -37.91
C ARG A 22 -9.40 -20.79 -38.26
N VAL A 23 -10.02 -19.63 -38.38
CA VAL A 23 -11.44 -19.48 -38.75
C VAL A 23 -11.68 -19.91 -40.22
N ARG A 24 -10.73 -19.73 -41.14
CA ARG A 24 -10.86 -20.13 -42.57
C ARG A 24 -10.77 -21.64 -42.80
N VAL A 25 -10.16 -22.41 -41.92
CA VAL A 25 -10.05 -23.86 -42.06
C VAL A 25 -11.38 -24.57 -41.74
N LEU A 26 -12.20 -24.00 -40.83
CA LEU A 26 -13.46 -24.60 -40.37
C LEU A 26 -14.64 -24.48 -41.39
N GLN A 27 -14.47 -23.78 -42.51
CA GLN A 27 -15.54 -23.56 -43.48
C GLN A 27 -15.78 -24.71 -44.47
N ARG A 28 -15.06 -25.83 -44.40
CA ARG A 28 -15.02 -26.84 -45.47
C ARG A 28 -15.62 -28.21 -45.22
N LEU A 29 -16.25 -28.50 -44.09
CA LEU A 29 -16.80 -29.86 -43.86
C LEU A 29 -18.29 -29.85 -43.48
N SER A 30 -19.15 -29.98 -44.47
CA SER A 30 -20.58 -30.24 -44.28
C SER A 30 -20.91 -31.69 -44.72
N HIS A 31 -21.21 -32.57 -43.79
CA HIS A 31 -22.01 -33.78 -44.09
C HIS A 31 -22.92 -34.17 -42.90
N ASN A 32 -24.09 -34.70 -43.25
CA ASN A 32 -25.28 -34.98 -42.46
C ASN A 32 -25.02 -35.96 -41.31
N PHE A 33 -24.84 -35.40 -40.11
CA PHE A 33 -25.02 -36.13 -38.86
C PHE A 33 -26.13 -35.47 -38.03
N ASP A 34 -26.72 -36.22 -37.11
CA ASP A 34 -27.77 -35.75 -36.23
C ASP A 34 -27.21 -34.60 -35.34
N ARG A 35 -27.17 -33.40 -35.96
CA ARG A 35 -26.46 -32.21 -35.45
C ARG A 35 -26.90 -31.81 -34.08
N ALA A 36 -28.16 -31.96 -33.75
CA ALA A 36 -28.67 -31.56 -32.44
C ALA A 36 -28.17 -32.44 -31.28
N ARG A 37 -28.06 -33.75 -31.49
CA ARG A 37 -27.50 -34.66 -30.48
C ARG A 37 -26.01 -34.44 -30.27
N THR A 38 -25.28 -34.16 -31.34
CA THR A 38 -23.85 -33.87 -31.32
C THR A 38 -23.57 -32.52 -30.65
N ASP A 39 -24.39 -31.49 -30.91
CA ASP A 39 -24.30 -30.18 -30.23
C ASP A 39 -24.51 -30.32 -28.72
N VAL A 40 -25.46 -31.14 -28.27
CA VAL A 40 -25.67 -31.41 -26.84
C VAL A 40 -24.44 -32.09 -26.21
N ALA A 41 -23.85 -33.09 -26.86
CA ALA A 41 -22.64 -33.76 -26.38
C ALA A 41 -21.44 -32.80 -26.29
N ILE A 42 -21.27 -31.94 -27.28
CA ILE A 42 -20.24 -30.89 -27.27
C ILE A 42 -20.47 -29.92 -26.12
N GLY A 43 -21.70 -29.46 -25.92
CA GLY A 43 -22.00 -28.55 -24.80
C GLY A 43 -21.66 -29.17 -23.43
N HIS A 44 -22.01 -30.41 -23.20
CA HIS A 44 -21.64 -31.12 -21.96
C HIS A 44 -20.13 -31.26 -21.81
N ARG A 45 -19.41 -31.58 -22.88
CA ARG A 45 -17.96 -31.66 -22.86
C ARG A 45 -17.29 -30.31 -22.57
N LEU A 46 -17.81 -29.22 -23.13
CA LEU A 46 -17.33 -27.86 -22.85
C LEU A 46 -17.48 -27.47 -21.38
N LEU A 47 -18.58 -27.88 -20.74
CA LEU A 47 -18.81 -27.64 -19.32
C LEU A 47 -17.86 -28.41 -18.38
N SER A 48 -17.24 -29.50 -18.86
CA SER A 48 -16.32 -30.34 -18.08
C SER A 48 -14.87 -29.85 -18.08
N TYR A 49 -14.50 -28.90 -18.95
CA TYR A 49 -13.12 -28.37 -18.97
C TYR A 49 -12.83 -27.51 -17.75
N PRO A 50 -11.68 -27.75 -17.07
CA PRO A 50 -11.30 -26.98 -15.89
C PRO A 50 -10.74 -25.61 -16.23
N ASP A 51 -10.18 -25.42 -17.43
CA ASP A 51 -9.56 -24.19 -17.87
C ASP A 51 -10.19 -23.63 -19.16
N PRO A 52 -10.21 -22.28 -19.31
CA PRO A 52 -10.83 -21.62 -20.44
C PRO A 52 -10.10 -21.86 -21.76
N SER A 53 -8.77 -21.96 -21.73
CA SER A 53 -7.94 -22.11 -22.93
C SER A 53 -8.18 -23.45 -23.59
N SER A 54 -8.27 -24.54 -22.81
CA SER A 54 -8.61 -25.87 -23.30
C SER A 54 -10.04 -25.94 -23.86
N ALA A 55 -11.01 -25.29 -23.19
CA ALA A 55 -12.38 -25.21 -23.67
C ALA A 55 -12.47 -24.47 -25.02
N LEU A 56 -11.78 -23.34 -25.12
CA LEU A 56 -11.73 -22.54 -26.36
C LEU A 56 -11.02 -23.30 -27.49
N ALA A 57 -9.88 -23.91 -27.20
CA ALA A 57 -9.13 -24.70 -28.18
C ALA A 57 -9.97 -25.89 -28.69
N PHE A 58 -10.66 -26.59 -27.80
CA PHE A 58 -11.57 -27.67 -28.19
C PHE A 58 -12.70 -27.14 -29.07
N PHE A 59 -13.35 -26.03 -28.70
CA PHE A 59 -14.44 -25.44 -29.49
C PHE A 59 -13.98 -25.01 -30.88
N LEU A 60 -12.79 -24.45 -31.00
CA LEU A 60 -12.19 -24.04 -32.29
C LEU A 60 -11.71 -25.22 -33.12
N SER A 61 -11.41 -26.36 -32.53
CA SER A 61 -10.99 -27.59 -33.21
C SER A 61 -12.15 -28.45 -33.71
N LEU A 62 -13.39 -28.04 -33.45
CA LEU A 62 -14.56 -28.79 -33.92
C LEU A 62 -14.59 -28.90 -35.44
N PRO A 63 -14.86 -30.13 -36.00
CA PRO A 63 -14.88 -30.35 -37.45
C PRO A 63 -16.08 -29.70 -38.14
N TYR A 64 -17.04 -29.22 -37.38
CA TYR A 64 -18.21 -28.50 -37.91
C TYR A 64 -18.62 -27.36 -36.96
N ILE A 65 -19.46 -26.48 -37.48
CA ILE A 65 -19.96 -25.32 -36.74
C ILE A 65 -21.27 -25.70 -36.05
N PRO A 66 -21.34 -25.65 -34.70
CA PRO A 66 -22.60 -25.85 -34.00
C PRO A 66 -23.68 -24.89 -34.44
N THR A 67 -24.88 -25.41 -34.62
CA THR A 67 -26.04 -24.66 -35.11
C THR A 67 -27.03 -24.28 -34.01
N THR A 68 -26.91 -24.93 -32.85
CA THR A 68 -27.76 -24.65 -31.68
C THR A 68 -27.06 -23.74 -30.68
N PRO A 69 -27.78 -22.98 -29.84
CA PRO A 69 -27.19 -22.09 -28.82
C PRO A 69 -26.45 -22.85 -27.72
N PHE A 70 -26.74 -24.10 -27.44
CA PHE A 70 -26.28 -24.79 -26.25
C PHE A 70 -24.72 -24.95 -26.18
N PRO A 71 -23.98 -25.35 -27.25
CA PRO A 71 -22.53 -25.37 -27.21
C PRO A 71 -21.89 -24.00 -26.92
N TYR A 72 -22.46 -22.94 -27.52
CA TYR A 72 -22.00 -21.57 -27.28
C TYR A 72 -22.26 -21.14 -25.83
N ASN A 73 -23.47 -21.42 -25.29
CA ASN A 73 -23.79 -21.13 -23.91
C ASN A 73 -22.88 -21.86 -22.94
N ALA A 74 -22.53 -23.12 -23.24
CA ALA A 74 -21.59 -23.91 -22.47
C ALA A 74 -20.18 -23.27 -22.48
N LEU A 75 -19.71 -22.86 -23.66
CA LEU A 75 -18.44 -22.15 -23.82
C LEU A 75 -18.47 -20.81 -23.05
N LEU A 76 -19.47 -19.97 -23.28
CA LEU A 76 -19.63 -18.68 -22.60
C LEU A 76 -19.61 -18.86 -21.06
N ARG A 77 -20.31 -19.88 -20.55
CA ARG A 77 -20.35 -20.18 -19.13
C ARG A 77 -19.00 -20.62 -18.56
N THR A 78 -18.25 -21.44 -19.28
CA THR A 78 -16.92 -21.90 -18.89
C THR A 78 -15.93 -20.73 -18.86
N LEU A 79 -15.91 -19.90 -19.90
CA LEU A 79 -15.10 -18.70 -19.98
C LEU A 79 -15.46 -17.68 -18.90
N TYR A 80 -16.76 -17.48 -18.63
CA TYR A 80 -17.23 -16.57 -17.59
C TYR A 80 -16.82 -17.00 -16.18
N ARG A 81 -16.93 -18.30 -15.87
CA ARG A 81 -16.48 -18.87 -14.57
C ARG A 81 -15.01 -18.62 -14.32
N SER A 82 -14.19 -18.64 -15.36
CA SER A 82 -12.75 -18.37 -15.27
C SER A 82 -12.40 -16.88 -15.35
N ARG A 83 -13.39 -15.98 -15.32
CA ARG A 83 -13.26 -14.52 -15.45
C ARG A 83 -12.55 -14.06 -16.74
N ALA A 84 -12.56 -14.88 -17.79
CA ALA A 84 -12.00 -14.57 -19.09
C ALA A 84 -13.00 -13.71 -19.91
N HIS A 85 -13.32 -12.50 -19.43
CA HIS A 85 -14.39 -11.66 -19.98
C HIS A 85 -14.15 -11.25 -21.43
N HIS A 86 -12.92 -11.00 -21.86
CA HIS A 86 -12.59 -10.71 -23.27
C HIS A 86 -12.94 -11.89 -24.19
N ASP A 87 -12.63 -13.12 -23.74
CA ASP A 87 -12.93 -14.32 -24.50
C ASP A 87 -14.44 -14.59 -24.56
N VAL A 88 -15.17 -14.25 -23.47
CA VAL A 88 -16.65 -14.32 -23.47
C VAL A 88 -17.22 -13.39 -24.55
N LEU A 89 -16.75 -12.14 -24.64
CA LEU A 89 -17.23 -11.21 -25.66
C LEU A 89 -16.86 -11.65 -27.08
N SER A 90 -15.68 -12.24 -27.26
CA SER A 90 -15.25 -12.84 -28.53
C SER A 90 -16.12 -14.04 -28.93
N ALA A 91 -16.42 -14.92 -27.98
CA ALA A 91 -17.31 -16.05 -28.18
C ALA A 91 -18.76 -15.61 -28.48
N TYR A 92 -19.24 -14.54 -27.81
CA TYR A 92 -20.54 -13.93 -28.12
C TYR A 92 -20.55 -13.32 -29.52
N ALA A 93 -19.54 -12.61 -29.95
CA ALA A 93 -19.41 -12.07 -31.28
C ALA A 93 -19.39 -13.19 -32.35
N LEU A 94 -18.73 -14.32 -32.04
CA LEU A 94 -18.73 -15.51 -32.90
C LEU A 94 -20.15 -16.12 -33.04
N LEU A 95 -20.89 -16.25 -31.94
CA LEU A 95 -22.28 -16.71 -31.93
C LEU A 95 -23.14 -15.80 -32.83
N ARG A 96 -22.98 -14.49 -32.70
CA ARG A 96 -23.68 -13.49 -33.50
C ARG A 96 -23.36 -13.59 -34.99
N SER A 97 -22.07 -13.71 -35.37
CA SER A 97 -21.61 -13.80 -36.76
C SER A 97 -22.11 -15.06 -37.46
N ARG A 98 -22.43 -16.13 -36.71
CA ARG A 98 -22.95 -17.40 -37.21
C ARG A 98 -24.47 -17.41 -37.30
N SER A 99 -25.16 -16.29 -37.00
CA SER A 99 -26.61 -16.17 -37.01
C SER A 99 -27.32 -17.19 -36.11
N VAL A 100 -26.65 -17.70 -35.11
CA VAL A 100 -27.25 -18.57 -34.08
C VAL A 100 -28.09 -17.69 -33.16
N THR A 101 -29.31 -18.13 -32.87
CA THR A 101 -30.22 -17.37 -32.00
C THR A 101 -29.69 -17.26 -30.58
N CYS A 102 -29.49 -16.02 -30.14
CA CYS A 102 -29.17 -15.77 -28.71
C CYS A 102 -30.43 -16.02 -27.88
N ASP A 103 -30.23 -16.59 -26.72
CA ASP A 103 -31.30 -16.99 -25.82
C ASP A 103 -31.17 -16.34 -24.43
N ARG A 104 -32.05 -16.72 -23.51
CA ARG A 104 -32.05 -16.25 -22.11
C ARG A 104 -30.79 -16.63 -21.32
N PHE A 105 -29.89 -17.45 -21.85
CA PHE A 105 -28.66 -17.87 -21.17
C PHE A 105 -27.42 -17.16 -21.75
N SER A 106 -27.37 -16.95 -23.07
CA SER A 106 -26.24 -16.26 -23.73
C SER A 106 -26.20 -14.78 -23.41
N LEU A 107 -27.35 -14.10 -23.48
CA LEU A 107 -27.42 -12.64 -23.28
C LEU A 107 -26.95 -12.17 -21.90
N PRO A 108 -27.38 -12.78 -20.76
CA PRO A 108 -26.90 -12.34 -19.45
C PRO A 108 -25.38 -12.53 -19.27
N LEU A 109 -24.78 -13.57 -19.85
CA LEU A 109 -23.32 -13.80 -19.75
C LEU A 109 -22.54 -12.74 -20.57
N ALA A 110 -23.03 -12.40 -21.76
CA ALA A 110 -22.44 -11.34 -22.56
C ALA A 110 -22.57 -9.97 -21.87
N LEU A 111 -23.75 -9.65 -21.34
CA LEU A 111 -24.00 -8.40 -20.62
C LEU A 111 -23.14 -8.26 -19.36
N ARG A 112 -23.05 -9.30 -18.52
CA ARG A 112 -22.21 -9.31 -17.32
C ARG A 112 -20.72 -9.17 -17.67
N SER A 113 -20.27 -9.74 -18.78
CA SER A 113 -18.88 -9.57 -19.23
C SER A 113 -18.64 -8.17 -19.81
N ALA A 114 -19.62 -7.61 -20.52
CA ALA A 114 -19.59 -6.23 -20.98
C ALA A 114 -19.61 -5.24 -19.80
N SER A 115 -20.38 -5.54 -18.74
CA SER A 115 -20.38 -4.81 -17.45
C SER A 115 -19.00 -4.82 -16.80
N ALA A 116 -18.39 -6.00 -16.69
CA ALA A 116 -17.07 -6.16 -16.07
C ALA A 116 -15.93 -5.41 -16.83
N LEU A 117 -16.07 -5.26 -18.15
CA LEU A 117 -15.12 -4.55 -19.00
C LEU A 117 -15.55 -3.12 -19.34
N THR A 118 -16.70 -2.67 -18.86
CA THR A 118 -17.33 -1.38 -19.20
C THR A 118 -17.43 -1.16 -20.73
N TYR A 119 -17.66 -2.24 -21.47
CA TYR A 119 -17.63 -2.23 -22.93
C TYR A 119 -19.02 -1.97 -23.54
N ILE A 120 -19.32 -0.69 -23.78
CA ILE A 120 -20.65 -0.19 -24.18
C ILE A 120 -21.17 -0.80 -25.48
N PRO A 121 -20.39 -0.96 -26.58
CA PRO A 121 -20.93 -1.40 -27.85
C PRO A 121 -21.62 -2.77 -27.82
N VAL A 122 -21.00 -3.75 -27.14
CA VAL A 122 -21.58 -5.10 -27.01
C VAL A 122 -22.82 -5.10 -26.13
N GLY A 123 -22.82 -4.30 -25.05
CA GLY A 123 -24.00 -4.20 -24.17
C GLY A 123 -25.21 -3.61 -24.91
N LEU A 124 -25.01 -2.58 -25.75
CA LEU A 124 -26.08 -2.00 -26.57
C LEU A 124 -26.58 -2.97 -27.65
N ASP A 125 -25.69 -3.75 -28.30
CA ASP A 125 -26.08 -4.80 -29.22
C ASP A 125 -26.93 -5.87 -28.53
N ALA A 126 -26.48 -6.34 -27.35
CA ALA A 126 -27.21 -7.32 -26.55
C ALA A 126 -28.57 -6.79 -26.10
N HIS A 127 -28.70 -5.50 -25.71
CA HIS A 127 -29.97 -4.88 -25.38
C HIS A 127 -30.89 -4.79 -26.59
N SER A 128 -30.40 -4.31 -27.73
CA SER A 128 -31.16 -4.26 -28.99
C SER A 128 -31.68 -5.65 -29.39
N LEU A 129 -30.82 -6.66 -29.23
CA LEU A 129 -31.20 -8.04 -29.50
C LEU A 129 -32.24 -8.58 -28.54
N ALA A 130 -32.13 -8.28 -27.23
CA ALA A 130 -33.14 -8.66 -26.25
C ALA A 130 -34.52 -8.09 -26.59
N ILE A 131 -34.57 -6.86 -27.11
CA ILE A 131 -35.84 -6.26 -27.62
C ILE A 131 -36.35 -7.02 -28.83
N LYS A 132 -35.52 -7.25 -29.84
CA LYS A 132 -35.89 -7.92 -31.10
C LYS A 132 -36.36 -9.37 -30.91
N THR A 133 -35.81 -10.05 -29.93
CA THR A 133 -36.16 -11.45 -29.60
C THR A 133 -37.26 -11.58 -28.55
N CYS A 134 -37.88 -10.47 -28.17
CA CYS A 134 -38.94 -10.42 -27.14
C CYS A 134 -38.49 -10.96 -25.76
N LEU A 135 -37.18 -10.97 -25.48
CA LEU A 135 -36.58 -11.41 -24.24
C LEU A 135 -36.39 -10.27 -23.21
N SER A 136 -36.72 -9.03 -23.60
CA SER A 136 -36.58 -7.83 -22.75
C SER A 136 -37.46 -7.85 -21.48
N SER A 137 -38.44 -8.72 -21.40
CA SER A 137 -39.26 -8.94 -20.19
C SER A 137 -38.69 -10.01 -19.25
N SER A 138 -37.67 -10.75 -19.67
CA SER A 138 -37.01 -11.75 -18.82
C SER A 138 -36.26 -11.09 -17.66
N LEU A 139 -36.64 -11.40 -16.43
CA LEU A 139 -36.07 -10.79 -15.23
C LEU A 139 -34.55 -10.92 -15.15
N SER A 140 -33.97 -12.07 -15.56
CA SER A 140 -32.51 -12.29 -15.59
C SER A 140 -31.78 -11.37 -16.58
N ILE A 141 -32.42 -11.04 -17.70
CA ILE A 141 -31.87 -10.11 -18.71
C ILE A 141 -32.01 -8.67 -18.25
N VAL A 142 -33.16 -8.31 -17.67
CA VAL A 142 -33.38 -6.98 -17.09
C VAL A 142 -32.34 -6.71 -15.98
N THR A 143 -32.14 -7.66 -15.09
CA THR A 143 -31.13 -7.56 -14.02
C THR A 143 -29.71 -7.36 -14.60
N ALA A 144 -29.35 -8.13 -15.64
CA ALA A 144 -28.05 -7.98 -16.30
C ALA A 144 -27.90 -6.64 -17.05
N LEU A 145 -28.98 -6.13 -17.64
CA LEU A 145 -29.00 -4.81 -18.28
C LEU A 145 -28.88 -3.67 -17.26
N VAL A 146 -29.58 -3.77 -16.13
CA VAL A 146 -29.48 -2.79 -15.03
C VAL A 146 -28.05 -2.74 -14.52
N ASP A 147 -27.42 -3.91 -14.21
CA ASP A 147 -26.02 -3.97 -13.80
C ASP A 147 -25.06 -3.39 -14.87
N PHE A 148 -25.31 -3.71 -16.15
CA PHE A 148 -24.49 -3.18 -17.26
C PHE A 148 -24.57 -1.66 -17.35
N TYR A 149 -25.77 -1.08 -17.38
CA TYR A 149 -25.90 0.39 -17.51
C TYR A 149 -25.33 1.11 -16.31
N CYS A 150 -25.53 0.61 -15.09
CA CYS A 150 -24.91 1.19 -13.90
C CYS A 150 -23.39 1.10 -13.94
N SER A 151 -22.84 -0.05 -14.34
CA SER A 151 -21.38 -0.23 -14.42
C SER A 151 -20.72 0.64 -15.50
N CYS A 152 -21.48 1.02 -16.54
CA CYS A 152 -21.06 1.97 -17.56
C CYS A 152 -21.30 3.45 -17.21
N GLY A 153 -21.74 3.76 -15.96
CA GLY A 153 -22.02 5.14 -15.55
C GLY A 153 -23.29 5.75 -16.16
N LEU A 154 -24.25 4.92 -16.55
CA LEU A 154 -25.51 5.31 -17.20
C LEU A 154 -26.75 4.96 -16.36
N PRO A 155 -26.84 5.42 -15.09
CA PRO A 155 -27.90 5.01 -14.16
C PRO A 155 -29.31 5.40 -14.61
N PHE A 156 -29.45 6.42 -15.44
CA PHE A 156 -30.74 6.84 -15.99
C PHE A 156 -31.42 5.71 -16.79
N TYR A 157 -30.68 5.05 -17.67
CA TYR A 157 -31.23 3.93 -18.45
C TYR A 157 -31.53 2.70 -17.57
N ALA A 158 -30.67 2.45 -16.58
CA ALA A 158 -30.89 1.41 -15.59
C ALA A 158 -32.21 1.66 -14.84
N ARG A 159 -32.47 2.89 -14.39
CA ARG A 159 -33.71 3.30 -13.71
C ARG A 159 -34.95 3.13 -14.56
N GLN A 160 -34.86 3.45 -15.87
CA GLN A 160 -35.97 3.22 -16.78
C GLN A 160 -36.33 1.73 -16.92
N LEU A 161 -35.32 0.87 -17.04
CA LEU A 161 -35.54 -0.59 -17.11
C LEU A 161 -36.10 -1.13 -15.81
N PHE A 162 -35.56 -0.70 -14.68
CA PHE A 162 -36.06 -1.06 -13.35
C PHE A 162 -37.53 -0.66 -13.18
N ASN A 163 -37.91 0.55 -13.58
CA ASN A 163 -39.28 1.05 -13.45
C ASN A 163 -40.28 0.29 -14.33
N ARG A 164 -39.86 -0.22 -15.49
CA ARG A 164 -40.71 -1.01 -16.40
C ARG A 164 -40.84 -2.47 -16.00
N ALA A 165 -39.93 -2.97 -15.19
CA ALA A 165 -39.93 -4.38 -14.78
C ALA A 165 -41.05 -4.66 -13.76
N HIS A 166 -41.89 -5.65 -14.06
CA HIS A 166 -42.93 -6.17 -13.17
C HIS A 166 -43.09 -7.69 -13.39
N PRO A 167 -43.10 -8.55 -12.34
CA PRO A 167 -42.74 -8.22 -10.96
C PRO A 167 -41.26 -7.96 -10.77
N ARG A 168 -40.89 -7.28 -9.72
CA ARG A 168 -39.48 -7.06 -9.31
C ARG A 168 -39.18 -8.02 -8.16
N ASP A 169 -38.08 -8.80 -8.33
CA ASP A 169 -37.55 -9.63 -7.25
C ASP A 169 -36.48 -8.89 -6.42
N VAL A 170 -36.14 -9.45 -5.28
CA VAL A 170 -35.10 -8.90 -4.38
C VAL A 170 -33.76 -8.73 -5.10
N VAL A 171 -33.45 -9.60 -6.08
CA VAL A 171 -32.18 -9.54 -6.83
C VAL A 171 -32.13 -8.29 -7.70
N LEU A 172 -33.23 -7.96 -8.38
CA LEU A 172 -33.31 -6.75 -9.22
C LEU A 172 -33.24 -5.47 -8.37
N TRP A 173 -33.92 -5.45 -7.22
CA TRP A 173 -33.81 -4.34 -6.25
C TRP A 173 -32.38 -4.15 -5.80
N ASN A 174 -31.71 -5.20 -5.32
CA ASN A 174 -30.32 -5.15 -4.86
C ASN A 174 -29.37 -4.74 -5.97
N THR A 175 -29.60 -5.21 -7.21
CA THR A 175 -28.76 -4.82 -8.36
C THR A 175 -28.88 -3.33 -8.65
N MET A 176 -30.11 -2.78 -8.58
CA MET A 176 -30.31 -1.34 -8.81
C MET A 176 -29.71 -0.50 -7.69
N ILE A 177 -29.89 -0.87 -6.42
CA ILE A 177 -29.30 -0.19 -5.28
C ILE A 177 -27.77 -0.21 -5.38
N THR A 178 -27.17 -1.40 -5.58
CA THR A 178 -25.72 -1.53 -5.76
C THR A 178 -25.19 -0.71 -6.94
N GLY A 179 -25.95 -0.68 -8.04
CA GLY A 179 -25.62 0.11 -9.22
C GLY A 179 -25.62 1.61 -8.95
N LEU A 180 -26.61 2.11 -8.24
CA LEU A 180 -26.68 3.53 -7.84
C LEU A 180 -25.53 3.91 -6.89
N VAL A 181 -25.19 3.03 -5.93
CA VAL A 181 -24.03 3.20 -5.06
C VAL A 181 -22.73 3.31 -5.86
N LYS A 182 -22.53 2.44 -6.86
CA LYS A 182 -21.37 2.51 -7.76
C LYS A 182 -21.32 3.82 -8.56
N CYS A 183 -22.47 4.37 -8.94
CA CYS A 183 -22.57 5.65 -9.66
C CYS A 183 -22.49 6.88 -8.74
N GLY A 184 -22.35 6.71 -7.42
CA GLY A 184 -22.31 7.81 -6.46
C GLY A 184 -23.69 8.44 -6.17
N GLN A 185 -24.78 7.82 -6.60
CA GLN A 185 -26.16 8.28 -6.37
C GLN A 185 -26.71 7.71 -5.05
N PHE A 186 -26.11 8.12 -3.93
CA PHE A 186 -26.36 7.52 -2.62
C PHE A 186 -27.78 7.80 -2.09
N HIS A 187 -28.31 8.99 -2.37
CA HIS A 187 -29.66 9.35 -1.95
C HIS A 187 -30.71 8.50 -2.66
N ASP A 188 -30.61 8.36 -3.97
CA ASP A 188 -31.50 7.49 -4.74
C ASP A 188 -31.42 6.02 -4.31
N ALA A 189 -30.23 5.55 -3.89
CA ALA A 189 -30.02 4.21 -3.37
C ALA A 189 -30.72 4.00 -2.03
N GLN A 190 -30.68 4.99 -1.13
CA GLN A 190 -31.40 4.99 0.13
C GLN A 190 -32.92 4.98 -0.10
N ASP A 191 -33.43 5.86 -0.97
CA ASP A 191 -34.87 5.95 -1.28
C ASP A 191 -35.38 4.63 -1.85
N LEU A 192 -34.62 3.96 -2.68
CA LEU A 192 -34.98 2.64 -3.20
C LEU A 192 -35.03 1.55 -2.11
N PHE A 193 -34.08 1.58 -1.21
CA PHE A 193 -34.04 0.64 -0.10
C PHE A 193 -35.28 0.84 0.80
N ASP A 194 -35.66 2.09 1.05
CA ASP A 194 -36.83 2.42 1.88
C ASP A 194 -38.15 1.97 1.22
N GLN A 195 -38.24 2.03 -0.12
CA GLN A 195 -39.33 1.57 -0.94
C GLN A 195 -39.39 0.04 -1.14
N MET A 196 -38.33 -0.68 -0.77
CA MET A 196 -38.18 -2.11 -1.02
C MET A 196 -39.18 -2.91 -0.15
N PRO A 197 -40.09 -3.71 -0.74
CA PRO A 197 -41.13 -4.43 0.00
C PRO A 197 -40.56 -5.49 0.95
N GLU A 198 -39.58 -6.24 0.49
CA GLU A 198 -38.93 -7.30 1.25
C GLU A 198 -37.39 -7.10 1.18
N ARG A 199 -36.74 -7.08 2.33
CA ARG A 199 -35.29 -6.89 2.44
C ARG A 199 -34.66 -8.18 2.92
N ASN A 200 -33.58 -8.60 2.27
CA ASN A 200 -32.75 -9.70 2.73
C ASN A 200 -31.39 -9.19 3.27
N ILE A 201 -30.58 -10.07 3.85
CA ILE A 201 -29.27 -9.73 4.43
C ILE A 201 -28.39 -8.97 3.41
N SER A 202 -28.43 -9.36 2.12
CA SER A 202 -27.65 -8.69 1.06
C SER A 202 -28.10 -7.24 0.84
N SER A 203 -29.40 -6.93 0.97
CA SER A 203 -29.93 -5.56 0.85
C SER A 203 -29.38 -4.67 1.96
N TRP A 204 -29.42 -5.16 3.20
CA TRP A 204 -28.86 -4.46 4.36
C TRP A 204 -27.35 -4.27 4.23
N ASN A 205 -26.60 -5.32 3.88
CA ASN A 205 -25.15 -5.26 3.71
C ASN A 205 -24.74 -4.24 2.64
N THR A 206 -25.50 -4.12 1.55
CA THR A 206 -25.25 -3.14 0.49
C THR A 206 -25.41 -1.70 1.01
N LEU A 207 -26.43 -1.45 1.81
CA LEU A 207 -26.67 -0.12 2.36
C LEU A 207 -25.65 0.25 3.45
N ILE A 208 -25.30 -0.70 4.32
CA ILE A 208 -24.25 -0.53 5.33
C ILE A 208 -22.91 -0.20 4.64
N ASP A 209 -22.50 -0.97 3.62
CA ASP A 209 -21.28 -0.71 2.86
C ASP A 209 -21.29 0.68 2.19
N MET A 210 -22.46 1.11 1.69
CA MET A 210 -22.65 2.45 1.15
C MET A 210 -22.34 3.53 2.19
N HIS A 211 -22.95 3.45 3.37
CA HIS A 211 -22.72 4.43 4.43
C HIS A 211 -21.27 4.41 4.95
N CYS A 212 -20.65 3.22 5.05
CA CYS A 212 -19.22 3.09 5.35
C CYS A 212 -18.33 3.76 4.30
N LYS A 213 -18.69 3.68 3.02
CA LYS A 213 -17.95 4.35 1.92
C LYS A 213 -18.10 5.88 1.94
N MET A 214 -19.24 6.37 2.39
CA MET A 214 -19.50 7.80 2.58
C MET A 214 -18.82 8.39 3.82
N GLY A 215 -18.20 7.57 4.67
CA GLY A 215 -17.70 7.98 5.98
C GLY A 215 -18.78 8.18 7.05
N ASN A 216 -20.01 7.78 6.77
CA ASN A 216 -21.16 7.96 7.67
C ASN A 216 -21.33 6.71 8.55
N ILE A 217 -20.34 6.46 9.41
CA ILE A 217 -20.24 5.20 10.17
C ILE A 217 -21.38 5.05 11.19
N ASP A 218 -21.85 6.15 11.77
CA ASP A 218 -22.94 6.14 12.74
C ASP A 218 -24.23 5.61 12.11
N ARG A 219 -24.54 6.07 10.90
CA ARG A 219 -25.73 5.58 10.17
C ARG A 219 -25.57 4.11 9.77
N ALA A 220 -24.37 3.71 9.35
CA ALA A 220 -24.06 2.31 9.07
C ALA A 220 -24.28 1.43 10.32
N ARG A 221 -23.86 1.92 11.49
CA ARG A 221 -24.05 1.23 12.76
C ARG A 221 -25.52 1.07 13.13
N ILE A 222 -26.34 2.11 12.99
CA ILE A 222 -27.78 2.06 13.24
C ILE A 222 -28.42 0.99 12.35
N LEU A 223 -28.11 0.97 11.06
CA LEU A 223 -28.64 -0.01 10.12
C LEU A 223 -28.19 -1.45 10.47
N PHE A 224 -26.94 -1.61 10.91
CA PHE A 224 -26.44 -2.90 11.36
C PHE A 224 -27.18 -3.40 12.60
N ASP A 225 -27.49 -2.50 13.55
CA ASP A 225 -28.23 -2.85 14.76
C ASP A 225 -29.72 -3.11 14.49
N GLU A 226 -30.31 -2.46 13.48
CA GLU A 226 -31.69 -2.68 13.01
C GLU A 226 -31.87 -3.99 12.20
N MET A 227 -30.75 -4.62 11.73
CA MET A 227 -30.83 -5.86 10.95
C MET A 227 -31.50 -6.99 11.77
N PRO A 228 -32.55 -7.66 11.22
CA PRO A 228 -33.19 -8.80 11.89
C PRO A 228 -32.20 -9.99 12.09
N GLU A 229 -31.40 -10.28 11.09
CA GLU A 229 -30.41 -11.36 11.08
C GLU A 229 -29.10 -10.85 10.50
N ARG A 230 -27.97 -11.28 11.07
CA ARG A 230 -26.62 -10.89 10.64
C ARG A 230 -25.84 -12.12 10.26
N ASP A 231 -25.23 -12.10 9.07
CA ASP A 231 -24.28 -13.11 8.64
C ASP A 231 -22.82 -12.63 8.82
N VAL A 232 -21.87 -13.49 8.55
CA VAL A 232 -20.42 -13.16 8.61
C VAL A 232 -20.08 -11.96 7.74
N ILE A 233 -20.77 -11.78 6.60
CA ILE A 233 -20.56 -10.66 5.69
C ILE A 233 -21.00 -9.34 6.32
N SER A 234 -22.13 -9.35 7.06
CA SER A 234 -22.63 -8.16 7.79
C SER A 234 -21.59 -7.66 8.80
N TRP A 235 -21.07 -8.57 9.62
CA TRP A 235 -20.03 -8.26 10.60
C TRP A 235 -18.75 -7.74 9.93
N ASN A 236 -18.28 -8.45 8.89
CA ASN A 236 -17.07 -8.03 8.14
C ASN A 236 -17.24 -6.67 7.49
N THR A 237 -18.45 -6.33 7.00
CA THR A 237 -18.72 -5.01 6.40
C THR A 237 -18.59 -3.90 7.43
N MET A 238 -19.14 -4.07 8.63
CA MET A 238 -19.02 -3.08 9.71
C MET A 238 -17.59 -2.96 10.23
N ILE A 239 -16.89 -4.09 10.49
CA ILE A 239 -15.49 -4.09 10.92
C ILE A 239 -14.61 -3.35 9.88
N SER A 240 -14.83 -3.62 8.58
CA SER A 240 -14.12 -2.93 7.51
C SER A 240 -14.48 -1.43 7.43
N GLY A 241 -15.72 -1.08 7.75
CA GLY A 241 -16.16 0.31 7.84
C GLY A 241 -15.42 1.09 8.92
N TYR A 242 -15.39 0.57 10.15
CA TYR A 242 -14.62 1.17 11.24
C TYR A 242 -13.12 1.21 10.95
N ALA A 243 -12.57 0.16 10.32
CA ALA A 243 -11.17 0.13 9.89
C ALA A 243 -10.81 1.29 8.96
N LYS A 244 -11.69 1.66 8.01
CA LYS A 244 -11.49 2.81 7.10
C LYS A 244 -11.52 4.15 7.83
N MET A 245 -12.28 4.24 8.90
CA MET A 245 -12.34 5.43 9.75
C MET A 245 -11.21 5.50 10.78
N SER A 246 -10.28 4.52 10.74
CA SER A 246 -9.19 4.37 11.71
C SER A 246 -9.67 4.17 13.16
N ASP A 247 -10.91 3.77 13.36
CA ASP A 247 -11.49 3.42 14.65
C ASP A 247 -11.29 1.92 14.91
N CYS A 248 -10.09 1.60 15.39
CA CYS A 248 -9.71 0.23 15.68
C CYS A 248 -10.42 -0.33 16.92
N ASP A 249 -10.81 0.51 17.88
CA ASP A 249 -11.45 0.07 19.10
C ASP A 249 -12.88 -0.39 18.84
N ALA A 250 -13.69 0.39 18.11
CA ALA A 250 -15.01 -0.02 17.69
C ALA A 250 -14.99 -1.25 16.77
N ALA A 251 -13.99 -1.35 15.87
CA ALA A 251 -13.78 -2.55 15.06
C ALA A 251 -13.49 -3.77 15.93
N ARG A 252 -12.69 -3.61 16.99
CA ARG A 252 -12.33 -4.68 17.92
C ARG A 252 -13.52 -5.16 18.74
N GLU A 253 -14.32 -4.25 19.26
CA GLU A 253 -15.55 -4.59 19.99
C GLU A 253 -16.49 -5.49 19.17
N LEU A 254 -16.70 -5.14 17.89
CA LEU A 254 -17.51 -5.95 16.98
C LEU A 254 -16.87 -7.31 16.70
N PHE A 255 -15.56 -7.34 16.49
CA PHE A 255 -14.83 -8.56 16.22
C PHE A 255 -14.90 -9.55 17.40
N ASP A 256 -14.83 -9.03 18.64
CA ASP A 256 -14.83 -9.87 19.85
C ASP A 256 -16.21 -10.49 20.13
N VAL A 257 -17.32 -9.79 19.80
CA VAL A 257 -18.68 -10.30 19.96
C VAL A 257 -19.19 -11.10 18.76
N MET A 258 -18.42 -11.16 17.67
CA MET A 258 -18.79 -11.88 16.45
C MET A 258 -18.90 -13.39 16.71
N PRO A 259 -20.07 -14.03 16.39
CA PRO A 259 -20.34 -15.44 16.73
C PRO A 259 -19.42 -16.44 16.04
N SER A 260 -19.03 -16.16 14.80
CA SER A 260 -18.10 -17.01 14.03
C SER A 260 -17.22 -16.14 13.15
N ARG A 261 -15.94 -16.47 13.08
CA ARG A 261 -14.93 -15.72 12.35
C ARG A 261 -14.42 -16.53 11.18
N ASP A 262 -14.36 -15.90 10.00
CA ASP A 262 -13.70 -16.47 8.82
C ASP A 262 -12.36 -15.77 8.53
N SER A 263 -11.65 -16.20 7.51
CA SER A 263 -10.39 -15.56 7.12
C SER A 263 -10.55 -14.08 6.78
N VAL A 264 -11.72 -13.66 6.27
CA VAL A 264 -11.98 -12.25 5.94
C VAL A 264 -12.14 -11.41 7.20
N SER A 265 -12.78 -11.93 8.24
CA SER A 265 -12.89 -11.28 9.55
C SER A 265 -11.53 -10.97 10.18
N TRP A 266 -10.67 -12.00 10.19
CA TRP A 266 -9.30 -11.86 10.69
C TRP A 266 -8.49 -10.85 9.88
N ASN A 267 -8.59 -10.90 8.54
CA ASN A 267 -7.91 -9.96 7.65
C ASN A 267 -8.35 -8.54 7.90
N ALA A 268 -9.66 -8.30 8.01
CA ALA A 268 -10.22 -6.98 8.25
C ALA A 268 -9.70 -6.40 9.57
N MET A 269 -9.71 -7.20 10.66
CA MET A 269 -9.26 -6.76 11.96
C MET A 269 -7.74 -6.52 12.01
N ILE A 270 -6.93 -7.46 11.49
CA ILE A 270 -5.47 -7.31 11.42
C ILE A 270 -5.11 -6.07 10.60
N THR A 271 -5.75 -5.86 9.45
CA THR A 271 -5.50 -4.69 8.60
C THR A 271 -5.91 -3.39 9.29
N SER A 272 -7.03 -3.39 10.04
CA SER A 272 -7.47 -2.25 10.85
C SER A 272 -6.40 -1.85 11.88
N CYS A 273 -5.89 -2.82 12.63
CA CYS A 273 -4.82 -2.58 13.60
C CYS A 273 -3.55 -2.01 12.94
N VAL A 274 -3.18 -2.53 11.76
CA VAL A 274 -2.00 -2.04 11.03
C VAL A 274 -2.17 -0.60 10.55
N HIS A 275 -3.34 -0.23 10.02
CA HIS A 275 -3.65 1.14 9.60
C HIS A 275 -3.68 2.11 10.79
N SER A 276 -4.20 1.67 11.94
CA SER A 276 -4.20 2.45 13.19
C SER A 276 -2.85 2.41 13.92
N ARG A 277 -1.79 1.90 13.30
CA ARG A 277 -0.43 1.74 13.85
C ARG A 277 -0.35 0.90 15.14
N ARG A 278 -1.34 0.06 15.42
CA ARG A 278 -1.37 -0.88 16.54
C ARG A 278 -0.69 -2.21 16.18
N PHE A 279 0.59 -2.14 15.80
CA PHE A 279 1.32 -3.26 15.20
C PHE A 279 1.45 -4.47 16.13
N HIS A 280 1.65 -4.27 17.42
CA HIS A 280 1.73 -5.34 18.42
C HIS A 280 0.41 -6.11 18.52
N GLU A 281 -0.70 -5.41 18.45
CA GLU A 281 -2.02 -6.01 18.48
C GLU A 281 -2.31 -6.81 17.19
N ALA A 282 -1.94 -6.28 16.04
CA ALA A 282 -2.03 -7.01 14.77
C ALA A 282 -1.28 -8.37 14.82
N LEU A 283 -0.08 -8.38 15.41
CA LEU A 283 0.70 -9.61 15.61
C LEU A 283 0.06 -10.56 16.62
N SER A 284 -0.57 -10.02 17.66
CA SER A 284 -1.29 -10.79 18.68
C SER A 284 -2.53 -11.46 18.05
N LEU A 285 -3.31 -10.71 17.26
CA LEU A 285 -4.44 -11.23 16.49
C LEU A 285 -4.05 -12.34 15.53
N PHE A 286 -2.92 -12.19 14.87
CA PHE A 286 -2.41 -13.25 13.99
C PHE A 286 -2.08 -14.55 14.74
N ARG A 287 -1.52 -14.46 15.95
CA ARG A 287 -1.31 -15.65 16.81
C ARG A 287 -2.65 -16.29 17.21
N MET A 288 -3.66 -15.49 17.53
CA MET A 288 -5.01 -15.96 17.82
C MET A 288 -5.63 -16.65 16.59
N MET A 289 -5.54 -16.02 15.41
CA MET A 289 -5.97 -16.60 14.12
C MET A 289 -5.38 -18.00 13.90
N GLN A 290 -4.07 -18.16 14.18
CA GLN A 290 -3.39 -19.44 14.05
C GLN A 290 -3.87 -20.47 15.09
N SER A 291 -4.11 -20.07 16.34
CA SER A 291 -4.62 -20.94 17.40
C SER A 291 -6.03 -21.45 17.12
N GLU A 292 -6.86 -20.67 16.40
CA GLU A 292 -8.17 -21.08 15.91
C GLU A 292 -8.12 -21.90 14.61
N GLY A 293 -6.91 -22.20 14.09
CA GLY A 293 -6.71 -22.99 12.88
C GLY A 293 -6.99 -22.24 11.57
N ALA A 294 -7.29 -20.96 11.62
CA ALA A 294 -7.49 -20.12 10.44
C ALA A 294 -6.15 -19.82 9.74
N ARG A 295 -6.17 -19.69 8.41
CA ARG A 295 -4.97 -19.44 7.61
C ARG A 295 -4.98 -18.02 7.06
N ALA A 296 -3.83 -17.35 7.19
CA ALA A 296 -3.61 -16.06 6.55
C ALA A 296 -3.56 -16.22 5.03
N ASP A 297 -4.20 -15.29 4.35
CA ASP A 297 -4.09 -15.13 2.89
C ASP A 297 -3.01 -14.11 2.51
N GLY A 298 -2.90 -13.79 1.21
CA GLY A 298 -1.92 -12.80 0.72
C GLY A 298 -2.08 -11.42 1.35
N MET A 299 -3.32 -10.97 1.56
CA MET A 299 -3.60 -9.63 2.13
C MET A 299 -3.21 -9.56 3.61
N THR A 300 -3.56 -10.57 4.40
CA THR A 300 -3.12 -10.67 5.81
C THR A 300 -1.59 -10.66 5.92
N VAL A 301 -0.92 -11.43 5.05
CA VAL A 301 0.55 -11.48 5.03
C VAL A 301 1.16 -10.12 4.71
N VAL A 302 0.63 -9.39 3.73
CA VAL A 302 1.09 -8.03 3.40
C VAL A 302 0.92 -7.10 4.60
N ALA A 303 -0.22 -7.13 5.28
CA ALA A 303 -0.46 -6.32 6.48
C ALA A 303 0.53 -6.66 7.61
N LEU A 304 0.77 -7.95 7.85
CA LEU A 304 1.73 -8.42 8.88
C LEU A 304 3.18 -8.07 8.53
N LEU A 305 3.58 -8.18 7.26
CA LEU A 305 4.90 -7.73 6.81
C LEU A 305 5.08 -6.22 7.00
N LEU A 306 4.02 -5.43 6.80
CA LEU A 306 4.06 -4.00 7.09
C LEU A 306 4.23 -3.73 8.59
N ALA A 307 3.54 -4.48 9.44
CA ALA A 307 3.75 -4.40 10.90
C ALA A 307 5.20 -4.75 11.29
N CYS A 308 5.77 -5.84 10.74
CA CYS A 308 7.17 -6.19 10.94
C CYS A 308 8.12 -5.08 10.49
N THR A 309 7.81 -4.44 9.36
CA THR A 309 8.59 -3.32 8.80
C THR A 309 8.65 -2.13 9.76
N HIS A 310 7.52 -1.76 10.35
CA HIS A 310 7.45 -0.65 11.30
C HIS A 310 8.16 -0.95 12.61
N LEU A 311 7.98 -2.17 13.12
CA LEU A 311 8.61 -2.62 14.35
C LEU A 311 10.10 -2.98 14.18
N GLY A 312 10.60 -3.10 12.96
CA GLY A 312 11.95 -3.56 12.68
C GLY A 312 12.17 -5.04 13.03
N ALA A 313 11.09 -5.83 13.07
CA ALA A 313 11.06 -7.21 13.50
C ALA A 313 11.52 -8.15 12.35
N LEU A 314 12.84 -8.29 12.18
CA LEU A 314 13.44 -9.07 11.09
C LEU A 314 13.17 -10.57 11.23
N ASP A 315 13.31 -11.12 12.44
CA ASP A 315 13.19 -12.56 12.66
C ASP A 315 11.75 -13.02 12.45
N LEU A 316 10.79 -12.22 12.88
CA LEU A 316 9.38 -12.43 12.59
C LEU A 316 9.09 -12.28 11.08
N GLY A 317 9.69 -11.30 10.40
CA GLY A 317 9.60 -11.14 8.96
C GLY A 317 10.16 -12.33 8.19
N LYS A 318 11.30 -12.88 8.62
CA LYS A 318 11.86 -14.14 8.08
C LYS A 318 10.95 -15.34 8.33
N TRP A 319 10.31 -15.38 9.49
CA TRP A 319 9.32 -16.40 9.79
C TRP A 319 8.11 -16.30 8.86
N MET A 320 7.60 -15.08 8.61
CA MET A 320 6.52 -14.82 7.64
C MET A 320 6.90 -15.25 6.23
N HIS A 321 8.13 -15.00 5.79
CA HIS A 321 8.61 -15.46 4.48
C HIS A 321 8.61 -17.01 4.38
N ARG A 322 9.01 -17.71 5.47
CA ARG A 322 8.90 -19.18 5.54
C ARG A 322 7.44 -19.64 5.55
N TYR A 323 6.53 -18.90 6.21
CA TYR A 323 5.09 -19.14 6.22
C TYR A 323 4.51 -19.08 4.80
N ILE A 324 4.83 -18.04 4.02
CA ILE A 324 4.41 -17.88 2.62
C ILE A 324 4.80 -19.13 1.80
N ARG A 325 6.04 -19.59 1.93
CA ARG A 325 6.55 -20.77 1.20
C ARG A 325 5.85 -22.05 1.66
N ARG A 326 5.67 -22.24 2.95
CA ARG A 326 5.05 -23.44 3.54
C ARG A 326 3.59 -23.60 3.10
N TYR A 327 2.83 -22.53 3.10
CA TYR A 327 1.41 -22.55 2.74
C TYR A 327 1.16 -22.23 1.26
N LYS A 328 2.21 -22.13 0.45
CA LYS A 328 2.15 -21.87 -1.01
C LYS A 328 1.31 -20.62 -1.34
N ILE A 329 1.41 -19.58 -0.51
CA ILE A 329 0.75 -18.29 -0.80
C ILE A 329 1.36 -17.74 -2.09
N LYS A 330 0.53 -17.27 -3.00
CA LYS A 330 0.96 -16.74 -4.29
C LYS A 330 1.88 -15.53 -4.09
N MET A 331 3.09 -15.63 -4.62
CA MET A 331 4.05 -14.53 -4.68
C MET A 331 3.68 -13.59 -5.81
N ASP A 332 2.60 -12.82 -5.61
CA ASP A 332 2.26 -11.74 -6.51
C ASP A 332 3.11 -10.49 -6.24
N VAL A 333 2.90 -9.45 -7.03
CA VAL A 333 3.64 -8.19 -6.91
C VAL A 333 3.49 -7.58 -5.51
N PHE A 334 2.30 -7.65 -4.91
CA PHE A 334 2.03 -7.06 -3.59
C PHE A 334 2.81 -7.77 -2.48
N VAL A 335 2.76 -9.10 -2.45
CA VAL A 335 3.49 -9.91 -1.46
C VAL A 335 5.01 -9.74 -1.64
N THR A 336 5.49 -9.74 -2.90
CA THR A 336 6.92 -9.58 -3.20
C THR A 336 7.42 -8.20 -2.80
N THR A 337 6.69 -7.14 -3.13
CA THR A 337 7.02 -5.76 -2.73
C THR A 337 7.04 -5.61 -1.21
N ALA A 338 6.04 -6.18 -0.51
CA ALA A 338 5.99 -6.16 0.95
C ALA A 338 7.18 -6.88 1.59
N LEU A 339 7.63 -8.01 1.02
CA LEU A 339 8.82 -8.73 1.48
C LEU A 339 10.10 -7.93 1.28
N ILE A 340 10.30 -7.32 0.10
CA ILE A 340 11.47 -6.47 -0.17
C ILE A 340 11.50 -5.29 0.80
N ASN A 341 10.37 -4.61 0.98
CA ASN A 341 10.25 -3.49 1.90
C ASN A 341 10.52 -3.92 3.36
N MET A 342 9.99 -5.09 3.77
CA MET A 342 10.23 -5.65 5.10
C MET A 342 11.72 -5.96 5.30
N TYR A 343 12.35 -6.70 4.39
CA TYR A 343 13.77 -7.01 4.50
C TYR A 343 14.63 -5.73 4.49
N GLY A 344 14.34 -4.83 3.55
CA GLY A 344 15.02 -3.55 3.45
C GLY A 344 14.92 -2.74 4.73
N LYS A 345 13.72 -2.50 5.22
CA LYS A 345 13.48 -1.67 6.42
C LYS A 345 13.74 -2.37 7.76
N CYS A 346 14.02 -3.68 7.77
CA CYS A 346 14.46 -4.43 8.95
C CYS A 346 15.99 -4.68 8.99
N GLY A 347 16.77 -4.08 8.10
CA GLY A 347 18.23 -4.13 8.17
C GLY A 347 18.86 -5.33 7.44
N SER A 348 18.19 -5.93 6.45
CA SER A 348 18.67 -7.10 5.69
C SER A 348 18.54 -6.86 4.18
N ILE A 349 19.35 -5.94 3.66
CA ILE A 349 19.30 -5.57 2.24
C ILE A 349 19.67 -6.75 1.31
N ASP A 350 20.60 -7.61 1.71
CA ASP A 350 21.00 -8.76 0.90
C ASP A 350 19.86 -9.78 0.69
N ASP A 351 18.98 -9.95 1.71
CA ASP A 351 17.79 -10.77 1.56
C ASP A 351 16.71 -10.06 0.72
N ALA A 352 16.64 -8.73 0.73
CA ALA A 352 15.79 -7.95 -0.16
C ALA A 352 16.20 -8.15 -1.63
N HIS A 353 17.50 -8.05 -1.94
CA HIS A 353 18.06 -8.34 -3.28
C HIS A 353 17.71 -9.76 -3.74
N LYS A 354 17.91 -10.78 -2.89
CA LYS A 354 17.55 -12.18 -3.25
C LYS A 354 16.09 -12.31 -3.66
N VAL A 355 15.16 -11.66 -2.94
CA VAL A 355 13.74 -11.69 -3.27
C VAL A 355 13.47 -10.96 -4.59
N PHE A 356 14.12 -9.82 -4.81
CA PHE A 356 14.02 -9.04 -6.06
C PHE A 356 14.54 -9.82 -7.27
N ASP A 357 15.70 -10.47 -7.15
CA ASP A 357 16.33 -11.20 -8.25
C ASP A 357 15.55 -12.47 -8.62
N LEU A 358 14.96 -13.15 -7.64
CA LEU A 358 14.11 -14.33 -7.85
C LEU A 358 12.74 -14.00 -8.43
N SER A 359 12.34 -12.72 -8.43
CA SER A 359 11.05 -12.31 -9.01
C SER A 359 11.08 -12.36 -10.53
N THR A 360 10.16 -13.15 -11.11
CA THR A 360 10.03 -13.32 -12.56
C THR A 360 9.26 -12.18 -13.23
N ASN A 361 8.43 -11.48 -12.49
CA ASN A 361 7.58 -10.40 -13.01
C ASN A 361 7.93 -9.09 -12.29
N LYS A 362 8.92 -8.39 -12.83
CA LYS A 362 9.34 -7.08 -12.31
C LYS A 362 8.48 -6.00 -12.94
N ASP A 363 7.77 -5.24 -12.12
CA ASP A 363 7.00 -4.07 -12.53
C ASP A 363 7.62 -2.77 -11.96
N VAL A 364 7.00 -1.65 -12.26
CA VAL A 364 7.45 -0.33 -11.80
C VAL A 364 7.46 -0.22 -10.27
N PHE A 365 6.49 -0.82 -9.58
CA PHE A 365 6.38 -0.73 -8.12
C PHE A 365 7.50 -1.52 -7.44
N LEU A 366 7.80 -2.72 -7.96
CA LEU A 366 8.86 -3.56 -7.43
C LEU A 366 10.23 -2.91 -7.62
N CYS A 367 10.51 -2.37 -8.81
CA CYS A 367 11.75 -1.65 -9.10
C CYS A 367 11.89 -0.40 -8.23
N ALA A 368 10.84 0.42 -8.10
CA ALA A 368 10.87 1.62 -7.27
C ALA A 368 11.10 1.29 -5.79
N THR A 369 10.51 0.20 -5.28
CA THR A 369 10.74 -0.26 -3.90
C THR A 369 12.19 -0.69 -3.69
N MET A 370 12.79 -1.41 -4.65
CA MET A 370 14.19 -1.81 -4.54
C MET A 370 15.13 -0.60 -4.59
N ILE A 371 14.85 0.38 -5.46
CA ILE A 371 15.56 1.67 -5.53
C ILE A 371 15.47 2.41 -4.18
N GLU A 372 14.25 2.52 -3.58
CA GLU A 372 14.06 3.16 -2.28
C GLU A 372 14.87 2.47 -1.18
N VAL A 373 14.82 1.14 -1.15
CA VAL A 373 15.55 0.32 -0.17
C VAL A 373 17.06 0.52 -0.34
N SER A 374 17.61 0.38 -1.54
CA SER A 374 19.05 0.58 -1.79
C SER A 374 19.52 2.00 -1.46
N ALA A 375 18.67 3.01 -1.74
CA ALA A 375 18.94 4.40 -1.38
C ALA A 375 19.07 4.60 0.14
N MET A 376 18.18 3.98 0.96
CA MET A 376 18.26 4.05 2.42
C MET A 376 19.56 3.51 3.00
N TYR A 377 20.24 2.59 2.28
CA TYR A 377 21.54 2.04 2.66
C TYR A 377 22.71 2.83 2.09
N GLY A 378 22.47 3.84 1.28
CA GLY A 378 23.50 4.60 0.57
C GLY A 378 24.21 3.80 -0.52
N ARG A 379 23.61 2.70 -1.02
CA ARG A 379 24.16 1.87 -2.10
C ARG A 379 23.79 2.46 -3.46
N VAL A 380 24.43 3.57 -3.81
CA VAL A 380 24.04 4.40 -4.96
C VAL A 380 24.26 3.69 -6.28
N GLU A 381 25.32 2.92 -6.41
CA GLU A 381 25.63 2.13 -7.61
C GLU A 381 24.49 1.14 -7.92
N GLU A 382 24.02 0.41 -6.90
CA GLU A 382 22.90 -0.53 -7.03
C GLU A 382 21.58 0.18 -7.42
N VAL A 383 21.36 1.40 -6.93
CA VAL A 383 20.20 2.22 -7.31
C VAL A 383 20.22 2.53 -8.80
N PHE A 384 21.38 2.91 -9.34
CA PHE A 384 21.53 3.21 -10.77
C PHE A 384 21.44 1.95 -11.63
N GLU A 385 22.01 0.82 -11.18
CA GLU A 385 21.90 -0.47 -11.86
C GLU A 385 20.44 -0.94 -11.98
N VAL A 386 19.66 -0.83 -10.91
CA VAL A 386 18.23 -1.18 -10.93
C VAL A 386 17.45 -0.26 -11.87
N PHE A 387 17.75 1.04 -11.88
CA PHE A 387 17.13 2.01 -12.79
C PHE A 387 17.45 1.72 -14.25
N ASP A 388 18.71 1.43 -14.59
CA ASP A 388 19.12 1.11 -15.95
C ASP A 388 18.56 -0.23 -16.42
N SER A 389 18.48 -1.24 -15.53
CA SER A 389 17.82 -2.51 -15.80
C SER A 389 16.34 -2.33 -16.09
N MET A 390 15.65 -1.48 -15.29
CA MET A 390 14.26 -1.13 -15.50
C MET A 390 14.00 -0.51 -16.88
N ARG A 391 14.85 0.45 -17.29
CA ARG A 391 14.78 1.09 -18.61
C ARG A 391 15.03 0.09 -19.75
N SER A 392 16.05 -0.76 -19.59
CA SER A 392 16.39 -1.79 -20.58
C SER A 392 15.29 -2.82 -20.79
N ALA A 393 14.52 -3.11 -19.73
CA ALA A 393 13.34 -3.98 -19.77
C ALA A 393 12.08 -3.29 -20.33
N GLY A 394 12.15 -2.01 -20.73
CA GLY A 394 11.02 -1.25 -21.22
C GLY A 394 9.99 -0.84 -20.15
N ILE A 395 10.33 -0.97 -18.87
CA ILE A 395 9.48 -0.54 -17.76
C ILE A 395 9.64 0.97 -17.59
N LYS A 396 8.55 1.72 -17.75
CA LYS A 396 8.58 3.19 -17.60
C LYS A 396 8.71 3.59 -16.14
N PRO A 397 9.76 4.36 -15.77
CA PRO A 397 9.89 4.96 -14.46
C PRO A 397 8.71 5.89 -14.15
N ASN A 398 8.31 5.92 -12.88
CA ASN A 398 7.29 6.82 -12.37
C ASN A 398 7.90 7.85 -11.39
N ASP A 399 7.06 8.73 -10.85
CA ASP A 399 7.42 9.72 -9.85
C ASP A 399 8.15 9.12 -8.63
N VAL A 400 7.68 7.99 -8.09
CA VAL A 400 8.29 7.31 -6.95
C VAL A 400 9.72 6.82 -7.26
N THR A 401 9.95 6.35 -8.50
CA THR A 401 11.28 5.94 -8.96
C THR A 401 12.27 7.09 -8.86
N PHE A 402 11.87 8.29 -9.32
CA PHE A 402 12.74 9.47 -9.27
C PHE A 402 12.95 10.01 -7.85
N VAL A 403 11.95 9.92 -6.97
CA VAL A 403 12.16 10.21 -5.54
C VAL A 403 13.26 9.33 -4.95
N GLY A 404 13.28 8.04 -5.27
CA GLY A 404 14.32 7.12 -4.82
C GLY A 404 15.72 7.48 -5.34
N LEU A 405 15.83 7.81 -6.63
CA LEU A 405 17.09 8.26 -7.27
C LEU A 405 17.63 9.55 -6.62
N LEU A 406 16.77 10.55 -6.44
CA LEU A 406 17.15 11.82 -5.84
C LEU A 406 17.54 11.65 -4.36
N LYS A 407 16.86 10.81 -3.60
CA LYS A 407 17.25 10.44 -2.23
C LYS A 407 18.62 9.78 -2.19
N ALA A 408 18.90 8.86 -3.10
CA ALA A 408 20.21 8.23 -3.19
C ALA A 408 21.32 9.26 -3.43
N CYS A 409 21.12 10.18 -4.37
CA CYS A 409 22.03 11.29 -4.62
C CYS A 409 22.23 12.17 -3.38
N ALA A 410 21.14 12.51 -2.65
CA ALA A 410 21.19 13.33 -1.43
C ALA A 410 21.92 12.63 -0.27
N HIS A 411 21.87 11.29 -0.18
CA HIS A 411 22.56 10.54 0.86
C HIS A 411 24.09 10.52 0.70
N VAL A 412 24.59 10.70 -0.52
CA VAL A 412 26.05 10.65 -0.83
C VAL A 412 26.57 12.02 -1.27
N GLY A 413 25.68 13.01 -1.46
CA GLY A 413 26.09 14.36 -1.87
C GLY A 413 26.38 14.52 -3.36
N LEU A 414 25.80 13.69 -4.22
CA LEU A 414 26.00 13.73 -5.68
C LEU A 414 25.13 14.80 -6.33
N VAL A 415 25.46 16.07 -6.15
CA VAL A 415 24.63 17.22 -6.57
C VAL A 415 24.38 17.23 -8.07
N GLU A 416 25.41 17.15 -8.88
CA GLU A 416 25.30 17.23 -10.35
C GLU A 416 24.50 16.04 -10.93
N THR A 417 24.68 14.86 -10.34
CA THR A 417 23.91 13.67 -10.73
C THR A 417 22.43 13.81 -10.36
N GLY A 418 22.14 14.35 -9.19
CA GLY A 418 20.76 14.63 -8.76
C GLY A 418 20.07 15.64 -9.66
N MET A 419 20.74 16.75 -10.01
CA MET A 419 20.23 17.74 -10.97
C MET A 419 19.94 17.10 -12.33
N LYS A 420 20.87 16.26 -12.83
CA LYS A 420 20.69 15.52 -14.08
C LYS A 420 19.44 14.61 -14.04
N TYR A 421 19.21 13.85 -12.97
CA TYR A 421 18.03 12.99 -12.85
C TYR A 421 16.73 13.82 -12.71
N PHE A 422 16.78 14.96 -12.04
CA PHE A 422 15.64 15.87 -11.96
C PHE A 422 15.27 16.41 -13.36
N ASP A 423 16.26 16.76 -14.19
CA ASP A 423 16.04 17.19 -15.57
C ASP A 423 15.53 16.03 -16.47
N ILE A 424 16.12 14.84 -16.36
CA ILE A 424 15.69 13.64 -17.09
C ILE A 424 14.22 13.32 -16.80
N MET A 425 13.80 13.40 -15.54
CA MET A 425 12.40 13.19 -15.14
C MET A 425 11.44 14.06 -15.94
N MET A 426 11.78 15.34 -16.11
CA MET A 426 10.91 16.31 -16.80
C MET A 426 11.00 16.16 -18.32
N ARG A 427 12.21 16.08 -18.88
CA ARG A 427 12.44 16.15 -20.34
C ARG A 427 12.20 14.83 -21.03
N ASP A 428 12.71 13.72 -20.47
CA ASP A 428 12.69 12.41 -21.14
C ASP A 428 11.38 11.65 -20.83
N PHE A 429 10.86 11.81 -19.60
CA PHE A 429 9.67 11.10 -19.14
C PHE A 429 8.42 11.96 -19.04
N GLY A 430 8.52 13.29 -19.21
CA GLY A 430 7.39 14.20 -19.15
C GLY A 430 6.68 14.25 -17.81
N LEU A 431 7.38 13.89 -16.72
CA LEU A 431 6.83 13.88 -15.38
C LEU A 431 6.91 15.28 -14.76
N THR A 432 5.79 15.76 -14.24
CA THR A 432 5.76 17.03 -13.49
C THR A 432 6.35 16.81 -12.08
N PRO A 433 7.34 17.61 -11.65
CA PRO A 433 7.90 17.52 -10.32
C PRO A 433 6.82 17.75 -9.25
N LYS A 434 6.77 16.86 -8.26
CA LYS A 434 5.90 16.95 -7.09
C LYS A 434 6.69 17.43 -5.87
N MET A 435 5.99 17.69 -4.77
CA MET A 435 6.57 18.16 -3.51
C MET A 435 7.75 17.30 -3.03
N GLU A 436 7.62 15.97 -3.17
CA GLU A 436 8.64 15.01 -2.74
C GLU A 436 9.95 15.15 -3.53
N HIS A 437 9.87 15.46 -4.83
CA HIS A 437 11.05 15.66 -5.67
C HIS A 437 11.80 16.94 -5.26
N TYR A 438 11.05 18.05 -5.05
CA TYR A 438 11.63 19.30 -4.54
C TYR A 438 12.24 19.10 -3.16
N GLY A 439 11.56 18.36 -2.26
CA GLY A 439 12.09 18.04 -0.95
C GLY A 439 13.44 17.29 -1.01
N CYS A 440 13.57 16.33 -1.94
CA CYS A 440 14.84 15.62 -2.17
C CYS A 440 15.93 16.54 -2.72
N MET A 441 15.61 17.47 -3.62
CA MET A 441 16.56 18.43 -4.15
C MET A 441 17.01 19.44 -3.09
N VAL A 442 16.08 19.91 -2.25
CA VAL A 442 16.42 20.80 -1.10
C VAL A 442 17.32 20.06 -0.10
N ASP A 443 17.07 18.78 0.18
CA ASP A 443 17.94 17.96 1.03
C ASP A 443 19.33 17.78 0.41
N LEU A 444 19.41 17.56 -0.90
CA LEU A 444 20.66 17.42 -1.64
C LEU A 444 21.51 18.70 -1.60
N PHE A 445 20.92 19.84 -1.96
CA PHE A 445 21.62 21.14 -1.88
C PHE A 445 21.97 21.49 -0.45
N GLY A 446 21.03 21.26 0.48
CA GLY A 446 21.20 21.53 1.90
C GLY A 446 22.38 20.77 2.52
N LYS A 447 22.50 19.48 2.28
CA LYS A 447 23.62 18.65 2.76
C LYS A 447 24.95 19.04 2.11
N ALA A 448 24.92 19.46 0.85
CA ALA A 448 26.11 19.94 0.13
C ALA A 448 26.55 21.35 0.54
N GLY A 449 25.83 22.03 1.44
CA GLY A 449 26.13 23.39 1.89
C GLY A 449 25.71 24.50 0.92
N ARG A 450 25.00 24.17 -0.17
CA ARG A 450 24.48 25.11 -1.18
C ARG A 450 23.13 25.68 -0.72
N LEU A 451 23.13 26.35 0.46
CA LEU A 451 21.90 26.78 1.15
C LEU A 451 21.11 27.83 0.37
N ASP A 452 21.80 28.75 -0.31
CA ASP A 452 21.16 29.80 -1.11
C ASP A 452 20.40 29.19 -2.29
N GLU A 453 20.98 28.19 -2.96
CA GLU A 453 20.33 27.49 -4.06
C GLU A 453 19.15 26.65 -3.59
N ALA A 454 19.25 26.04 -2.41
CA ALA A 454 18.13 25.34 -1.78
C ALA A 454 16.96 26.29 -1.48
N PHE A 455 17.26 27.50 -1.00
CA PHE A 455 16.27 28.52 -0.69
C PHE A 455 15.62 29.08 -1.96
N GLU A 456 16.42 29.41 -2.99
CA GLU A 456 15.90 29.86 -4.29
C GLU A 456 15.05 28.77 -4.97
N LEU A 457 15.43 27.51 -4.85
CA LEU A 457 14.62 26.40 -5.36
C LEU A 457 13.24 26.38 -4.71
N ILE A 458 13.17 26.56 -3.38
CA ILE A 458 11.89 26.62 -2.65
C ILE A 458 11.03 27.80 -3.14
N ARG A 459 11.62 28.98 -3.35
CA ARG A 459 10.94 30.16 -3.84
C ARG A 459 10.42 30.02 -5.28
N SER A 460 11.13 29.25 -6.10
CA SER A 460 10.79 29.02 -7.51
C SER A 460 9.80 27.87 -7.74
N MET A 461 9.36 27.18 -6.68
CA MET A 461 8.39 26.09 -6.81
C MET A 461 7.06 26.58 -7.39
N PRO A 462 6.46 25.85 -8.36
CA PRO A 462 5.17 26.21 -8.96
C PRO A 462 3.97 25.95 -8.04
N MET A 463 4.21 25.41 -6.84
CA MET A 463 3.22 25.06 -5.83
C MET A 463 3.66 25.61 -4.47
N GLU A 464 2.72 25.80 -3.55
CA GLU A 464 3.02 26.24 -2.19
C GLU A 464 3.90 25.21 -1.46
N PRO A 465 5.08 25.62 -0.96
CA PRO A 465 6.01 24.69 -0.30
C PRO A 465 5.42 24.15 1.01
N SER A 466 5.47 22.83 1.19
CA SER A 466 4.99 22.19 2.41
C SER A 466 5.94 22.44 3.59
N PRO A 467 5.45 22.37 4.84
CA PRO A 467 6.29 22.48 6.04
C PRO A 467 7.48 21.52 6.05
N VAL A 468 7.33 20.34 5.41
CA VAL A 468 8.41 19.34 5.32
C VAL A 468 9.61 19.87 4.52
N VAL A 469 9.39 20.59 3.42
CA VAL A 469 10.46 21.17 2.60
C VAL A 469 11.19 22.26 3.38
N TRP A 470 10.46 23.13 4.06
CA TRP A 470 11.04 24.15 4.94
C TRP A 470 11.83 23.56 6.11
N SER A 471 11.30 22.50 6.75
CA SER A 471 12.01 21.83 7.84
C SER A 471 13.30 21.11 7.37
N THR A 472 13.33 20.67 6.12
CA THR A 472 14.55 20.13 5.48
C THR A 472 15.62 21.21 5.34
N LEU A 473 15.25 22.42 4.89
CA LEU A 473 16.16 23.55 4.82
C LEU A 473 16.64 24.01 6.21
N LEU A 474 15.74 24.04 7.19
CA LEU A 474 16.10 24.36 8.58
C LEU A 474 17.12 23.35 9.15
N SER A 475 16.93 22.07 8.82
CA SER A 475 17.89 21.01 9.21
C SER A 475 19.26 21.22 8.55
N ALA A 476 19.29 21.64 7.30
CA ALA A 476 20.54 22.00 6.59
C ALA A 476 21.22 23.21 7.22
N CYS A 477 20.46 24.24 7.62
CA CYS A 477 20.98 25.38 8.37
C CYS A 477 21.62 24.96 9.70
N ASN A 478 21.06 23.95 10.38
CA ASN A 478 21.66 23.40 11.61
C ASN A 478 22.99 22.67 11.33
N ILE A 479 23.11 21.95 10.22
CA ILE A 479 24.37 21.28 9.84
C ILE A 479 25.46 22.31 9.57
N HIS A 480 25.15 23.34 8.80
CA HIS A 480 26.12 24.37 8.36
C HIS A 480 26.19 25.61 9.27
N SER A 481 25.48 25.59 10.42
CA SER A 481 25.47 26.68 11.40
C SER A 481 25.08 28.04 10.83
N ASN A 482 24.22 28.08 9.78
CA ASN A 482 23.73 29.32 9.20
C ASN A 482 22.55 29.86 9.99
N VAL A 483 22.83 30.77 10.93
CA VAL A 483 21.84 31.31 11.87
C VAL A 483 20.85 32.28 11.19
N SER A 484 21.30 33.09 10.25
CA SER A 484 20.47 34.11 9.61
C SER A 484 19.34 33.47 8.79
N LEU A 485 19.68 32.52 7.94
CA LEU A 485 18.69 31.78 7.15
C LEU A 485 17.79 30.90 8.07
N ALA A 486 18.36 30.31 9.12
CA ALA A 486 17.56 29.53 10.06
C ALA A 486 16.50 30.35 10.79
N GLU A 487 16.80 31.61 11.16
CA GLU A 487 15.84 32.52 11.78
C GLU A 487 14.65 32.77 10.83
N GLU A 488 14.90 33.08 9.55
CA GLU A 488 13.88 33.32 8.55
C GLU A 488 12.99 32.09 8.32
N VAL A 489 13.62 30.94 8.08
CA VAL A 489 12.93 29.66 7.81
C VAL A 489 12.13 29.20 9.03
N ALA A 490 12.68 29.31 10.23
CA ALA A 490 12.00 28.86 11.45
C ALA A 490 10.80 29.75 11.81
N CYS A 491 10.89 31.07 11.59
CA CYS A 491 9.72 31.96 11.76
C CYS A 491 8.57 31.50 10.87
N HIS A 492 8.84 31.26 9.60
CA HIS A 492 7.84 30.77 8.65
C HIS A 492 7.26 29.42 9.03
N LEU A 493 8.10 28.48 9.48
CA LEU A 493 7.65 27.16 9.95
C LEU A 493 6.77 27.23 11.21
N ILE A 494 7.11 28.09 12.16
CA ILE A 494 6.32 28.28 13.38
C ILE A 494 4.95 28.91 13.11
N GLU A 495 4.85 29.72 12.05
CA GLU A 495 3.57 30.25 11.58
C GLU A 495 2.71 29.16 10.92
N LEU A 496 3.31 28.30 10.09
CA LEU A 496 2.62 27.20 9.41
C LEU A 496 2.22 26.05 10.36
N GLU A 497 3.11 25.72 11.29
CA GLU A 497 2.92 24.59 12.22
C GLU A 497 3.26 25.00 13.66
N PRO A 498 2.43 25.79 14.33
CA PRO A 498 2.72 26.32 15.67
C PRO A 498 2.81 25.23 16.76
N GLU A 499 2.22 24.07 16.53
CA GLU A 499 2.20 22.93 17.47
C GLU A 499 3.36 21.92 17.24
N ASN A 500 4.15 22.10 16.18
CA ASN A 500 5.25 21.19 15.87
C ASN A 500 6.49 21.50 16.71
N CYS A 501 6.72 20.69 17.76
CA CYS A 501 7.85 20.86 18.68
C CYS A 501 9.22 20.80 18.00
N ALA A 502 9.37 20.09 16.87
CA ALA A 502 10.63 19.92 16.17
C ALA A 502 11.20 21.26 15.68
N ASN A 503 10.34 22.17 15.21
CA ASN A 503 10.74 23.48 14.68
C ASN A 503 11.39 24.36 15.78
N TYR A 504 10.80 24.40 16.97
CA TYR A 504 11.35 25.13 18.12
C TYR A 504 12.66 24.53 18.63
N ILE A 505 12.70 23.19 18.73
CA ILE A 505 13.88 22.46 19.21
C ILE A 505 15.06 22.69 18.26
N LEU A 506 14.84 22.58 16.96
CA LEU A 506 15.90 22.73 15.97
C LEU A 506 16.44 24.16 15.94
N LEU A 507 15.57 25.18 16.00
CA LEU A 507 15.98 26.59 16.11
C LEU A 507 16.76 26.85 17.41
N ALA A 508 16.29 26.33 18.56
CA ALA A 508 16.99 26.48 19.82
C ALA A 508 18.39 25.79 19.79
N ASN A 509 18.53 24.66 19.08
CA ASN A 509 19.81 23.99 18.90
C ASN A 509 20.76 24.81 18.02
N ILE A 510 20.27 25.42 16.94
CA ILE A 510 21.08 26.32 16.09
C ILE A 510 21.59 27.51 16.90
N TYR A 511 20.76 28.13 17.71
CA TYR A 511 21.18 29.20 18.60
C TYR A 511 22.22 28.75 19.63
N SER A 512 22.01 27.56 20.23
CA SER A 512 22.94 27.01 21.22
C SER A 512 24.32 26.73 20.58
N LYS A 513 24.37 26.17 19.37
CA LYS A 513 25.63 25.94 18.61
C LYS A 513 26.34 27.25 18.27
N ALA A 514 25.56 28.31 18.01
CA ALA A 514 26.10 29.65 17.73
C ALA A 514 26.40 30.48 18.98
N ASN A 515 26.33 29.90 20.19
CA ASN A 515 26.51 30.55 21.50
C ASN A 515 25.50 31.69 21.76
N LYS A 516 24.35 31.71 21.11
CA LYS A 516 23.25 32.70 21.32
C LYS A 516 22.27 32.18 22.39
N TRP A 517 22.74 32.00 23.62
CA TRP A 517 22.01 31.36 24.72
C TRP A 517 20.68 32.05 25.06
N ASP A 518 20.64 33.40 25.03
CA ASP A 518 19.43 34.17 25.28
C ASP A 518 18.32 33.88 24.27
N LYS A 519 18.68 33.76 22.97
CA LYS A 519 17.72 33.42 21.92
C LYS A 519 17.25 31.98 22.05
N ALA A 520 18.14 31.08 22.40
CA ALA A 520 17.79 29.67 22.65
C ALA A 520 16.81 29.54 23.84
N ALA A 521 17.05 30.25 24.93
CA ALA A 521 16.15 30.29 26.08
C ALA A 521 14.77 30.86 25.73
N LYS A 522 14.72 31.99 25.00
CA LYS A 522 13.46 32.60 24.53
C LYS A 522 12.65 31.64 23.65
N THR A 523 13.28 30.91 22.72
CA THR A 523 12.61 29.94 21.86
C THR A 523 12.02 28.80 22.67
N ARG A 524 12.72 28.29 23.69
CA ARG A 524 12.21 27.26 24.60
C ARG A 524 11.04 27.75 25.46
N THR A 525 11.10 29.00 25.92
CA THR A 525 10.00 29.63 26.66
C THR A 525 8.77 29.76 25.77
N LEU A 526 8.92 30.26 24.54
CA LEU A 526 7.84 30.37 23.57
C LEU A 526 7.17 29.00 23.29
N MET A 527 7.95 27.93 23.16
CA MET A 527 7.44 26.57 23.01
C MET A 527 6.56 26.15 24.22
N LYS A 528 7.01 26.45 25.44
CA LYS A 528 6.25 26.16 26.67
C LYS A 528 4.96 27.00 26.77
N GLU A 529 5.04 28.30 26.46
CA GLU A 529 3.88 29.23 26.49
C GLU A 529 2.79 28.79 25.51
N LYS A 530 3.17 28.22 24.34
CA LYS A 530 2.24 27.64 23.38
C LYS A 530 1.75 26.23 23.77
N GLY A 531 2.14 25.69 24.91
CA GLY A 531 1.72 24.35 25.37
C GLY A 531 2.26 23.18 24.53
N VAL A 532 3.30 23.42 23.72
CA VAL A 532 3.83 22.41 22.80
C VAL A 532 4.70 21.41 23.57
N VAL A 533 4.31 20.14 23.54
CA VAL A 533 5.00 19.05 24.23
C VAL A 533 5.96 18.33 23.30
N LYS A 534 7.16 18.04 23.81
CA LYS A 534 8.17 17.29 23.05
C LYS A 534 7.74 15.83 22.86
N THR A 535 7.74 15.36 21.63
CA THR A 535 7.55 13.93 21.31
C THR A 535 8.69 13.09 21.93
N PRO A 536 8.40 12.08 22.75
CA PRO A 536 9.44 11.24 23.33
C PRO A 536 10.15 10.39 22.29
N GLY A 537 11.48 10.31 22.41
CA GLY A 537 12.27 9.39 21.58
C GLY A 537 12.09 7.96 22.07
N CYS A 538 11.67 7.08 21.16
CA CYS A 538 11.49 5.66 21.39
C CYS A 538 12.48 4.85 20.55
N SER A 539 13.04 3.77 21.14
CA SER A 539 13.88 2.80 20.43
C SER A 539 13.30 1.40 20.59
N LEU A 540 13.19 0.68 19.48
CA LEU A 540 12.68 -0.68 19.42
C LEU A 540 13.81 -1.66 19.16
N ILE A 541 13.75 -2.83 19.79
CA ILE A 541 14.65 -3.95 19.53
C ILE A 541 13.89 -5.27 19.56
N GLU A 542 14.09 -6.13 18.56
CA GLU A 542 13.54 -7.48 18.55
C GLU A 542 14.48 -8.48 19.21
N VAL A 543 13.98 -9.22 20.19
CA VAL A 543 14.68 -10.32 20.84
C VAL A 543 13.71 -11.49 21.00
N ASN A 544 14.08 -12.68 20.56
CA ASN A 544 13.28 -13.90 20.66
C ASN A 544 11.85 -13.75 20.09
N ASN A 545 11.71 -13.12 18.91
CA ASN A 545 10.43 -12.81 18.25
C ASN A 545 9.48 -11.95 19.10
N ARG A 546 10.02 -11.15 20.02
CA ARG A 546 9.31 -10.12 20.78
C ARG A 546 10.00 -8.78 20.57
N VAL A 547 9.21 -7.75 20.34
CA VAL A 547 9.71 -6.39 20.25
C VAL A 547 9.63 -5.74 21.62
N HIS A 548 10.74 -5.16 22.04
CA HIS A 548 10.88 -4.41 23.28
C HIS A 548 11.01 -2.93 22.95
N GLU A 549 10.33 -2.10 23.69
CA GLU A 549 10.32 -0.64 23.53
C GLU A 549 11.08 0.01 24.68
N PHE A 550 11.88 1.02 24.37
CA PHE A 550 12.63 1.80 25.33
C PHE A 550 12.41 3.29 25.09
N PHE A 551 12.05 4.01 26.15
CA PHE A 551 12.03 5.46 26.17
C PHE A 551 13.25 6.01 26.91
N ALA A 552 13.56 7.29 26.74
CA ALA A 552 14.68 7.89 27.45
C ALA A 552 14.43 7.89 28.97
N GLY A 553 15.34 7.30 29.74
CA GLY A 553 15.23 7.19 31.20
C GLY A 553 14.25 6.13 31.70
N ASP A 554 13.72 5.28 30.83
CA ASP A 554 12.78 4.21 31.16
C ASP A 554 13.39 3.20 32.14
N ARG A 555 12.64 2.89 33.23
CA ARG A 555 13.01 1.90 34.25
C ARG A 555 11.99 0.77 34.42
N ASP A 556 10.89 0.81 33.64
CA ASP A 556 9.74 -0.09 33.82
C ASP A 556 9.96 -1.47 33.17
N HIS A 557 11.07 -1.63 32.42
CA HIS A 557 11.39 -2.91 31.81
C HIS A 557 11.71 -3.98 32.86
N PRO A 558 11.19 -5.24 32.77
CA PRO A 558 11.41 -6.31 33.76
C PRO A 558 12.88 -6.60 34.06
N ARG A 559 13.80 -6.31 33.17
CA ARG A 559 15.26 -6.44 33.37
C ARG A 559 15.94 -5.08 33.48
N GLY A 560 15.24 -4.08 34.02
CA GLY A 560 15.73 -2.70 34.11
C GLY A 560 17.08 -2.62 34.86
N GLU A 561 17.21 -3.25 36.01
CA GLU A 561 18.46 -3.24 36.79
C GLU A 561 19.67 -3.74 36.00
N GLU A 562 19.54 -4.89 35.32
CA GLU A 562 20.61 -5.47 34.51
C GLU A 562 20.99 -4.55 33.34
N ILE A 563 19.98 -3.89 32.70
CA ILE A 563 20.18 -2.95 31.59
C ILE A 563 20.99 -1.75 32.05
N TYR A 564 20.63 -1.16 33.20
CA TYR A 564 21.34 0.01 33.74
C TYR A 564 22.75 -0.34 34.25
N GLU A 565 22.95 -1.51 34.88
CA GLU A 565 24.26 -2.02 35.22
C GLU A 565 25.16 -2.20 34.00
N MET A 566 24.63 -2.83 32.95
CA MET A 566 25.33 -3.00 31.68
C MET A 566 25.68 -1.65 31.04
N LEU A 567 24.75 -0.70 31.04
CA LEU A 567 24.93 0.63 30.49
C LEU A 567 26.04 1.40 31.19
N ASN A 568 26.09 1.34 32.52
CA ASN A 568 27.17 1.93 33.34
C ASN A 568 28.51 1.28 33.01
N ASN A 569 28.55 -0.05 32.91
CA ASN A 569 29.77 -0.78 32.52
C ASN A 569 30.24 -0.40 31.11
N MET A 570 29.29 -0.19 30.16
CA MET A 570 29.60 0.31 28.83
C MET A 570 30.21 1.70 28.90
N ALA A 571 29.60 2.63 29.61
CA ALA A 571 30.09 4.01 29.73
C ALA A 571 31.54 4.06 30.25
N VAL A 572 31.87 3.27 31.27
CA VAL A 572 33.25 3.18 31.80
C VAL A 572 34.23 2.65 30.75
N LYS A 573 33.86 1.58 30.05
CA LYS A 573 34.73 1.01 28.98
C LYS A 573 34.91 1.95 27.81
N LEU A 574 33.87 2.63 27.37
CA LEU A 574 33.90 3.54 26.21
C LEU A 574 34.65 4.84 26.54
N LYS A 575 34.57 5.36 27.81
CA LYS A 575 35.41 6.48 28.23
C LYS A 575 36.91 6.16 28.10
N ARG A 576 37.33 4.92 28.37
CA ARG A 576 38.72 4.46 28.15
C ARG A 576 39.14 4.42 26.67
N LEU A 577 38.16 4.31 25.76
CA LEU A 577 38.35 4.35 24.31
C LEU A 577 38.18 5.75 23.71
N GLY A 578 38.08 6.79 24.53
CA GLY A 578 37.98 8.18 24.10
C GLY A 578 36.55 8.67 23.89
N TYR A 579 35.54 8.00 24.44
CA TYR A 579 34.18 8.53 24.43
C TYR A 579 34.06 9.73 25.36
N GLU A 580 33.70 10.87 24.79
CA GLU A 580 33.35 12.09 25.52
C GLU A 580 31.87 12.43 25.18
N PRO A 581 30.99 12.56 26.20
CA PRO A 581 29.60 12.91 25.94
C PRO A 581 29.47 14.27 25.25
N CYS A 582 28.71 14.30 24.17
CA CYS A 582 28.44 15.52 23.42
C CYS A 582 27.41 16.41 24.12
N MET A 583 27.88 17.32 24.98
CA MET A 583 27.03 18.18 25.84
C MET A 583 26.04 19.06 25.07
N PHE A 584 26.34 19.37 23.80
CA PHE A 584 25.43 20.13 22.94
C PHE A 584 24.16 19.35 22.57
N SER A 585 24.19 18.01 22.67
CA SER A 585 23.04 17.14 22.47
C SER A 585 22.12 17.10 23.70
N ALA A 586 22.54 17.59 24.87
CA ALA A 586 21.75 17.64 26.08
C ALA A 586 20.93 18.95 26.15
N LEU A 587 19.63 18.83 25.93
CA LEU A 587 18.69 19.96 25.85
C LEU A 587 18.17 20.44 27.22
N HIS A 588 18.64 19.86 28.32
CA HIS A 588 18.20 20.19 29.70
C HIS A 588 19.07 21.27 30.33
N ASP A 589 18.42 22.18 31.03
CA ASP A 589 19.10 23.22 31.83
C ASP A 589 19.42 22.67 33.22
N VAL A 590 20.36 21.72 33.22
CA VAL A 590 20.88 21.03 34.43
C VAL A 590 22.40 21.14 34.41
N ASP A 591 23.03 20.84 35.55
CA ASP A 591 24.46 20.80 35.68
C ASP A 591 25.15 19.78 34.77
N ARG A 592 26.45 19.80 34.71
CA ARG A 592 27.23 18.93 33.80
C ARG A 592 26.98 17.44 34.08
N GLU A 593 26.89 17.04 35.33
CA GLU A 593 26.65 15.65 35.73
C GLU A 593 25.23 15.20 35.32
N GLY A 594 24.22 16.04 35.55
CA GLY A 594 22.84 15.78 35.13
C GLY A 594 22.71 15.65 33.60
N LYS A 595 23.47 16.47 32.84
CA LYS A 595 23.52 16.36 31.37
C LYS A 595 24.18 15.05 30.92
N GLU A 596 25.29 14.63 31.56
CA GLU A 596 25.93 13.35 31.23
C GLU A 596 25.00 12.17 31.51
N GLN A 597 24.28 12.19 32.63
CA GLN A 597 23.32 11.16 32.97
C GLN A 597 22.13 11.14 31.99
N ALA A 598 21.58 12.28 31.66
CA ALA A 598 20.48 12.36 30.69
C ALA A 598 20.87 11.80 29.33
N LEU A 599 22.09 12.11 28.83
CA LEU A 599 22.63 11.57 27.59
C LEU A 599 22.90 10.07 27.69
N LEU A 600 23.37 9.57 28.86
CA LEU A 600 23.62 8.15 29.04
C LEU A 600 22.32 7.33 28.96
N HIS A 601 21.20 7.88 29.43
CA HIS A 601 19.90 7.20 29.46
C HIS A 601 19.06 7.38 28.21
N HIS A 602 19.64 7.75 27.06
CA HIS A 602 18.93 7.77 25.80
C HIS A 602 18.45 6.36 25.40
N SER A 603 17.27 6.29 24.81
CA SER A 603 16.58 5.04 24.47
C SER A 603 17.42 4.10 23.59
N GLU A 604 18.26 4.65 22.69
CA GLU A 604 19.17 3.88 21.83
C GLU A 604 20.22 3.11 22.64
N LYS A 605 20.75 3.75 23.70
CA LYS A 605 21.76 3.14 24.57
C LYS A 605 21.16 2.08 25.47
N LEU A 606 19.93 2.30 25.97
CA LEU A 606 19.15 1.29 26.73
C LEU A 606 18.85 0.08 25.84
N ALA A 607 18.37 0.30 24.64
CA ALA A 607 18.10 -0.77 23.67
C ALA A 607 19.38 -1.56 23.32
N LEU A 608 20.53 -0.88 23.14
CA LEU A 608 21.80 -1.53 22.90
C LEU A 608 22.25 -2.37 24.12
N ALA A 609 22.18 -1.82 25.33
CA ALA A 609 22.52 -2.55 26.56
C ALA A 609 21.68 -3.83 26.69
N PHE A 610 20.36 -3.72 26.49
CA PHE A 610 19.47 -4.87 26.47
C PHE A 610 19.86 -5.90 25.39
N GLY A 611 20.14 -5.44 24.18
CA GLY A 611 20.57 -6.31 23.08
C GLY A 611 21.86 -7.06 23.39
N LEU A 612 22.82 -6.41 24.01
CA LEU A 612 24.10 -7.04 24.40
C LEU A 612 23.96 -8.08 25.52
N ILE A 613 22.99 -7.90 26.43
CA ILE A 613 22.71 -8.86 27.52
C ILE A 613 21.95 -10.09 27.00
N THR A 614 21.07 -9.90 26.01
CA THR A 614 20.07 -10.90 25.63
C THR A 614 20.39 -11.68 24.38
N THR A 615 21.30 -11.18 23.55
CA THR A 615 21.64 -11.84 22.27
C THR A 615 23.00 -12.50 22.32
N GLU A 616 23.19 -13.55 21.54
CA GLU A 616 24.45 -14.32 21.47
C GLU A 616 25.64 -13.43 21.04
N LYS A 617 26.82 -13.74 21.59
CA LYS A 617 28.06 -13.06 21.19
C LYS A 617 28.31 -13.23 19.68
N GLY A 618 28.60 -12.14 19.00
CA GLY A 618 28.85 -12.15 17.54
C GLY A 618 27.59 -11.90 16.69
N SER A 619 26.38 -12.04 17.20
CA SER A 619 25.16 -11.70 16.47
C SER A 619 25.01 -10.18 16.33
N ALA A 620 24.37 -9.70 15.25
CA ALA A 620 24.11 -8.27 15.07
C ALA A 620 22.98 -7.79 16.00
N VAL A 621 23.18 -6.62 16.62
CA VAL A 621 22.13 -5.93 17.40
C VAL A 621 21.41 -4.96 16.48
N ARG A 622 20.07 -5.08 16.36
CA ARG A 622 19.24 -4.22 15.49
C ARG A 622 18.33 -3.35 16.33
N ILE A 623 18.41 -2.05 16.08
CA ILE A 623 17.66 -1.03 16.82
C ILE A 623 16.90 -0.17 15.81
N VAL A 624 15.64 0.13 16.08
CA VAL A 624 14.83 1.06 15.29
C VAL A 624 14.48 2.25 16.16
N LYS A 625 14.78 3.45 15.66
CA LYS A 625 14.54 4.73 16.33
C LYS A 625 13.45 5.51 15.62
N ASN A 626 12.51 6.07 16.35
CA ASN A 626 11.43 6.92 15.78
C ASN A 626 11.88 8.34 15.43
N LEU A 627 13.03 8.77 15.89
CA LEU A 627 13.64 10.07 15.61
C LEU A 627 15.01 9.91 14.95
N ARG A 628 15.59 11.00 14.45
CA ARG A 628 16.99 11.01 14.01
C ARG A 628 17.91 10.73 15.21
N VAL A 629 18.94 9.92 14.99
CA VAL A 629 19.97 9.66 16.02
C VAL A 629 20.76 10.93 16.30
N CYS A 630 21.06 11.24 17.57
CA CYS A 630 21.89 12.36 17.94
C CYS A 630 23.38 12.03 17.84
N ASP A 631 24.22 13.06 17.68
CA ASP A 631 25.68 12.92 17.53
C ASP A 631 26.30 12.09 18.66
N ASP A 632 25.79 12.27 19.91
CA ASP A 632 26.25 11.54 21.08
C ASP A 632 25.92 10.03 21.02
N CYS A 633 24.69 9.67 20.68
CA CYS A 633 24.30 8.26 20.48
C CYS A 633 25.06 7.64 19.30
N HIS A 634 25.25 8.37 18.22
CA HIS A 634 25.98 7.88 17.05
C HIS A 634 27.44 7.53 17.42
N LEU A 635 28.15 8.43 18.13
CA LEU A 635 29.51 8.19 18.62
C LEU A 635 29.55 7.02 19.60
N PHE A 636 28.59 6.94 20.53
CA PHE A 636 28.50 5.86 21.51
C PHE A 636 28.36 4.49 20.84
N LEU A 637 27.43 4.38 19.86
CA LEU A 637 27.20 3.13 19.10
C LEU A 637 28.40 2.75 18.25
N LYS A 638 29.07 3.72 17.66
CA LYS A 638 30.31 3.54 16.87
C LYS A 638 31.42 2.93 17.74
N LEU A 639 31.69 3.50 18.90
CA LEU A 639 32.69 2.98 19.82
C LEU A 639 32.27 1.66 20.48
N ALA A 640 30.99 1.48 20.78
CA ALA A 640 30.45 0.23 21.30
C ALA A 640 30.63 -0.94 20.30
N SER A 641 30.48 -0.69 19.01
CA SER A 641 30.72 -1.71 17.99
C SER A 641 32.15 -2.25 18.03
N LYS A 642 33.15 -1.37 18.23
CA LYS A 642 34.56 -1.74 18.40
C LYS A 642 34.81 -2.44 19.75
N CYS A 643 34.27 -1.88 20.84
CA CYS A 643 34.52 -2.39 22.19
C CYS A 643 34.00 -3.82 22.41
N TYR A 644 32.85 -4.12 21.85
CA TYR A 644 32.18 -5.41 22.03
C TYR A 644 32.33 -6.36 20.82
N GLY A 645 33.02 -5.94 19.74
CA GLY A 645 33.19 -6.73 18.52
C GLY A 645 31.83 -7.11 17.90
N ARG A 646 30.85 -6.21 17.97
CA ARG A 646 29.46 -6.47 17.54
C ARG A 646 29.07 -5.54 16.41
N LYS A 647 28.47 -6.12 15.36
CA LYS A 647 27.77 -5.32 14.35
C LYS A 647 26.49 -4.76 14.98
N ILE A 648 26.35 -3.43 14.96
CA ILE A 648 25.16 -2.73 15.42
C ILE A 648 24.50 -2.09 14.21
N ILE A 649 23.22 -2.33 14.01
CA ILE A 649 22.42 -1.78 12.92
C ILE A 649 21.35 -0.90 13.54
N LEU A 650 21.44 0.41 13.33
CA LEU A 650 20.43 1.36 13.76
C LEU A 650 19.70 1.88 12.52
N ARG A 651 18.38 1.77 12.51
CA ARG A 651 17.50 2.50 11.59
C ARG A 651 16.93 3.69 12.32
N ASP A 652 17.25 4.88 11.87
CA ASP A 652 16.58 6.10 12.31
C ASP A 652 15.48 6.52 11.33
N TYR A 653 14.90 7.71 11.50
CA TYR A 653 13.82 8.20 10.65
C TYR A 653 14.22 8.33 9.17
N HIS A 654 15.49 8.60 8.88
CA HIS A 654 15.98 8.92 7.53
C HIS A 654 16.73 7.79 6.84
N ARG A 655 17.56 7.01 7.57
CA ARG A 655 18.50 6.05 6.99
C ARG A 655 18.91 4.94 7.94
N PHE A 656 19.71 4.03 7.40
CA PHE A 656 20.43 3.03 8.19
C PHE A 656 21.84 3.47 8.53
N HIS A 657 22.25 3.14 9.76
CA HIS A 657 23.60 3.26 10.27
C HIS A 657 24.12 1.86 10.61
N HIS A 658 25.11 1.39 9.89
CA HIS A 658 25.77 0.11 10.16
C HIS A 658 27.09 0.40 10.86
N PHE A 659 27.14 0.11 12.16
CA PHE A 659 28.36 0.27 12.95
C PHE A 659 29.10 -1.05 13.01
N SER A 660 30.38 -1.03 12.65
CA SER A 660 31.31 -2.16 12.74
C SER A 660 32.71 -1.65 12.98
N ASP A 661 33.41 -2.27 13.90
CA ASP A 661 34.81 -1.99 14.20
C ASP A 661 35.16 -0.50 14.43
N GLY A 662 34.25 0.24 15.00
CA GLY A 662 34.42 1.67 15.28
C GLY A 662 34.19 2.59 14.09
N SER A 663 33.62 2.08 12.99
CA SER A 663 33.21 2.85 11.81
C SER A 663 31.70 2.81 11.63
N CYS A 664 31.15 3.74 10.84
CA CYS A 664 29.75 3.75 10.45
C CYS A 664 29.65 3.84 8.93
N SER A 665 28.66 3.13 8.34
CA SER A 665 28.37 3.16 6.89
C SER A 665 28.00 4.55 6.36
N CYS A 666 27.58 5.49 7.22
CA CYS A 666 27.26 6.86 6.83
C CYS A 666 28.51 7.75 6.62
N SER A 667 29.72 7.25 6.97
CA SER A 667 30.98 8.03 6.92
C SER A 667 30.88 9.36 7.67
N ASP A 668 30.07 9.38 8.76
CA ASP A 668 29.77 10.57 9.55
C ASP A 668 29.09 11.72 8.75
N TYR A 669 28.47 11.38 7.60
CA TYR A 669 27.69 12.27 6.75
C TYR A 669 26.21 11.85 6.79
N TRP A 670 25.41 12.47 7.69
CA TRP A 670 23.98 12.15 7.82
C TRP A 670 23.10 13.33 8.21
#